data_e5f86794857d974524ecdd0b319f63ce
#
_entry.id   e5f86794857d974524ecdd0b319f63ce
#
_cell.length_a   1.000
_cell.length_b   1.000
_cell.length_c   1.000
_cell.angle_alpha   90.00
_cell.angle_beta   90.00
_cell.angle_gamma   90.00
#
_symmetry.space_group_name_H-M   'P 1'
#
loop_
_entity.id
_entity.type
_entity.pdbx_description
1 polymer ?
#
loop_
_entity_poly.entity_id
_entity_poly.type
_entity_poly.pdbx_seq_one_letter_code
_entity_poly.pdbx_strand_id
1 'polypeptide(L)'
;MRKIILRDRMNNAVSCRYYPAENTKRVIITLHDYNSNPEKDFACIFPFLRENSCSIFVFDMPAHGESDGEFFTFGINERHTCLDIINSVCSNVSDDIPVYIYGMGSGGAVALMTSGMKLPANVHGFIADSAYSHPYSFVSHNIGNRHDTEKLDSFLMKKYRISLHDYCVCEALKSCSRPVLLLHGRRDNEAPVDFAFENFRNCHSAKELHVFEKSYHLSAVCDEKEKYCTCLSDFFKKYDSVVYDSEIHLHYPEKTMFQMIYESAQRLPDDNACIFKGKAITYRQLIDRIEKAAAGLYGKGIRQGDCVTICMPNTPQAVDCLYALNRIGAVASFIHPLSAEKEIAYYLKLSKSRMILTPDLFYEKVSDAIRNAGLETEIIVARIQDELKPHLKLAYTAVKGKDYLSFPDERGGMLWSELVAEGKKSELPDIVYDKNRPAVILYSGGTTGEPKGIMLSDMNFNALAMQARIAMECEFSRGLKNLSAMPMFHGFGLGIGIHTVLVHNACCVLMPQVNTKEYATTMLREKPNFIAGVPTIFRMLIGSKDFENEKLSFLNGMFSGGDSMPAELKKNVDSFLHSHGAYIQVREGYGLTECVTASCLTPKHAYKEGSIGLPFPDTLYKIVNVGTTCALPHGTDGEIVISGPTVMLGYLENGEETASALRIHEDGRVWLHTGDMGCIDSDGYVYFRQRIKRMIVSSGYNIYPSQVEKALEMHPAVDCCCVVGVHDEYRMESIKAYIVLKDKSQANEKMKADIILHCRKYVASYELPREIEFREDLPKTLVGKVAYRLLEEENKAG
;
A
#
# COMPACT_ATOMS: atom_id res chain seq x y z
N MET A 1 -8.83 43.57 -4.05
CA MET A 1 -9.49 42.28 -3.98
C MET A 1 -9.73 41.73 -5.40
N ARG A 2 -9.37 40.47 -5.63
CA ARG A 2 -9.68 39.75 -6.88
C ARG A 2 -10.50 38.52 -6.52
N LYS A 3 -11.67 38.34 -7.18
CA LYS A 3 -12.49 37.15 -7.02
C LYS A 3 -12.00 36.08 -8.01
N ILE A 4 -11.85 34.83 -7.54
CA ILE A 4 -11.33 33.67 -8.31
C ILE A 4 -12.25 32.51 -8.01
N ILE A 5 -12.60 31.73 -9.02
CA ILE A 5 -13.27 30.43 -8.84
C ILE A 5 -12.25 29.35 -9.16
N LEU A 6 -11.94 28.51 -8.19
CA LEU A 6 -11.12 27.32 -8.37
C LEU A 6 -12.01 26.08 -8.39
N ARG A 7 -11.51 24.98 -8.96
CA ARG A 7 -12.20 23.71 -8.89
C ARG A 7 -11.38 22.73 -8.09
N ASP A 8 -12.03 22.06 -7.14
CA ASP A 8 -11.40 21.01 -6.38
C ASP A 8 -11.35 19.69 -7.19
N ARG A 9 -10.68 18.67 -6.68
CA ARG A 9 -10.55 17.35 -7.30
C ARG A 9 -11.88 16.62 -7.55
N MET A 10 -12.95 17.04 -6.89
CA MET A 10 -14.32 16.55 -7.10
C MET A 10 -15.08 17.39 -8.13
N ASN A 11 -14.40 18.35 -8.76
CA ASN A 11 -14.94 19.31 -9.73
C ASN A 11 -15.96 20.31 -9.14
N ASN A 12 -16.01 20.47 -7.81
CA ASN A 12 -16.84 21.51 -7.17
C ASN A 12 -16.22 22.88 -7.39
N ALA A 13 -17.04 23.89 -7.63
CA ALA A 13 -16.58 25.27 -7.69
C ALA A 13 -16.34 25.79 -6.27
N VAL A 14 -15.14 26.30 -6.02
CA VAL A 14 -14.73 26.91 -4.75
C VAL A 14 -14.56 28.41 -4.97
N SER A 15 -15.34 29.23 -4.25
CA SER A 15 -15.27 30.69 -4.33
C SER A 15 -14.11 31.21 -3.51
N CYS A 16 -13.18 31.90 -4.16
CA CYS A 16 -11.95 32.38 -3.56
C CYS A 16 -11.83 33.90 -3.75
N ARG A 17 -11.13 34.56 -2.83
CA ARG A 17 -10.82 35.99 -2.89
C ARG A 17 -9.35 36.23 -2.51
N TYR A 18 -8.64 36.95 -3.36
CA TYR A 18 -7.24 37.31 -3.15
C TYR A 18 -7.06 38.79 -2.83
N TYR A 19 -6.36 39.07 -1.74
CA TYR A 19 -6.02 40.39 -1.24
C TYR A 19 -4.50 40.59 -1.29
N PRO A 20 -3.92 41.10 -2.39
CA PRO A 20 -2.48 41.26 -2.52
C PRO A 20 -1.95 42.37 -1.58
N ALA A 21 -0.76 42.19 -1.02
CA ALA A 21 0.06 43.20 -0.42
C ALA A 21 0.93 43.89 -1.49
N GLU A 22 1.34 45.16 -1.27
CA GLU A 22 2.22 45.88 -2.22
C GLU A 22 3.59 45.20 -2.33
N ASN A 23 4.15 44.75 -1.19
CA ASN A 23 5.40 44.01 -1.10
C ASN A 23 5.12 42.71 -0.35
N THR A 24 4.72 41.68 -1.04
CA THR A 24 4.38 40.36 -0.43
C THR A 24 5.60 39.71 0.16
N LYS A 25 5.67 39.61 1.50
CA LYS A 25 6.68 38.82 2.20
C LYS A 25 6.22 37.39 2.48
N ARG A 26 4.93 37.16 2.58
CA ARG A 26 4.31 35.85 2.81
C ARG A 26 2.88 35.80 2.29
N VAL A 27 2.37 34.61 2.05
CA VAL A 27 0.96 34.38 1.70
C VAL A 27 0.28 33.63 2.83
N ILE A 28 -0.90 34.10 3.24
CA ILE A 28 -1.73 33.42 4.24
C ILE A 28 -2.98 32.88 3.56
N ILE A 29 -3.19 31.58 3.59
CA ILE A 29 -4.43 30.92 3.16
C ILE A 29 -5.31 30.77 4.39
N THR A 30 -6.53 31.32 4.38
CA THR A 30 -7.42 31.35 5.54
C THR A 30 -8.61 30.41 5.40
N LEU A 31 -8.95 29.68 6.47
CA LEU A 31 -10.09 28.80 6.59
C LEU A 31 -11.00 29.26 7.74
N HIS A 32 -12.25 29.59 7.43
CA HIS A 32 -13.24 30.07 8.39
C HIS A 32 -13.85 28.94 9.22
N ASP A 33 -14.57 29.29 10.29
CA ASP A 33 -15.29 28.32 11.11
C ASP A 33 -16.60 27.83 10.46
N TYR A 34 -17.17 26.77 11.02
CA TYR A 34 -18.46 26.23 10.61
C TYR A 34 -19.58 27.26 10.77
N ASN A 35 -20.49 27.33 9.80
CA ASN A 35 -21.56 28.33 9.73
C ASN A 35 -21.08 29.81 9.80
N SER A 36 -19.84 30.07 9.42
CA SER A 36 -19.24 31.41 9.36
C SER A 36 -18.77 31.76 7.96
N ASN A 37 -17.95 32.79 7.84
CA ASN A 37 -17.30 33.22 6.62
C ASN A 37 -15.96 33.89 6.93
N PRO A 38 -15.03 33.99 5.97
CA PRO A 38 -13.71 34.53 6.21
C PRO A 38 -13.71 36.01 6.63
N GLU A 39 -14.61 36.82 6.09
CA GLU A 39 -14.69 38.25 6.39
C GLU A 39 -15.06 38.50 7.86
N LYS A 40 -15.90 37.64 8.44
CA LYS A 40 -16.29 37.75 9.84
C LYS A 40 -15.18 37.22 10.76
N ASP A 41 -14.69 36.04 10.52
CA ASP A 41 -13.75 35.35 11.44
C ASP A 41 -12.40 36.04 11.48
N PHE A 42 -11.91 36.53 10.34
CA PHE A 42 -10.60 37.14 10.24
C PHE A 42 -10.62 38.69 10.34
N ALA A 43 -11.78 39.34 10.56
CA ALA A 43 -11.92 40.80 10.61
C ALA A 43 -10.93 41.46 11.56
N CYS A 44 -10.73 40.89 12.77
CA CYS A 44 -9.83 41.45 13.80
C CYS A 44 -8.35 41.34 13.44
N ILE A 45 -7.95 40.33 12.66
CA ILE A 45 -6.56 40.03 12.38
C ILE A 45 -6.09 40.47 10.98
N PHE A 46 -6.99 40.72 10.02
CA PHE A 46 -6.64 41.21 8.69
C PHE A 46 -5.77 42.43 8.67
N PRO A 47 -6.07 43.51 9.47
CA PRO A 47 -5.21 44.70 9.51
C PRO A 47 -3.76 44.36 9.88
N PHE A 48 -3.56 43.54 10.93
CA PHE A 48 -2.24 43.10 11.37
C PHE A 48 -1.50 42.31 10.28
N LEU A 49 -2.17 41.35 9.60
CA LEU A 49 -1.55 40.57 8.53
C LEU A 49 -1.11 41.50 7.37
N ARG A 50 -1.92 42.48 7.00
CA ARG A 50 -1.58 43.43 5.93
C ARG A 50 -0.43 44.35 6.30
N GLU A 51 -0.41 44.89 7.53
CA GLU A 51 0.69 45.70 8.05
C GLU A 51 2.02 44.91 8.05
N ASN A 52 1.96 43.57 8.20
CA ASN A 52 3.11 42.69 8.14
C ASN A 52 3.41 42.14 6.73
N SER A 53 2.94 42.85 5.68
CA SER A 53 3.19 42.53 4.27
C SER A 53 2.71 41.09 3.87
N CYS A 54 1.62 40.63 4.47
CA CYS A 54 0.99 39.36 4.07
C CYS A 54 -0.02 39.60 2.94
N SER A 55 0.12 38.89 1.84
CA SER A 55 -0.97 38.67 0.90
C SER A 55 -1.92 37.63 1.46
N ILE A 56 -3.22 37.85 1.35
CA ILE A 56 -4.22 36.99 1.99
C ILE A 56 -5.08 36.34 0.91
N PHE A 57 -5.17 35.01 0.96
CA PHE A 57 -6.01 34.23 0.11
C PHE A 57 -7.11 33.60 0.98
N VAL A 58 -8.34 33.96 0.72
CA VAL A 58 -9.50 33.42 1.45
C VAL A 58 -10.36 32.60 0.52
N PHE A 59 -10.98 31.56 1.03
CA PHE A 59 -11.98 30.80 0.29
C PHE A 59 -13.13 30.39 1.19
N ASP A 60 -14.31 30.27 0.59
CA ASP A 60 -15.47 29.70 1.26
C ASP A 60 -15.29 28.17 1.24
N MET A 61 -15.30 27.53 2.42
CA MET A 61 -15.21 26.08 2.47
C MET A 61 -16.40 25.41 1.76
N PRO A 62 -16.29 24.15 1.30
CA PRO A 62 -17.40 23.43 0.71
C PRO A 62 -18.67 23.51 1.55
N ALA A 63 -19.82 23.64 0.90
CA ALA A 63 -21.14 23.87 1.52
C ALA A 63 -21.29 25.20 2.27
N HIS A 64 -20.38 26.17 2.10
CA HIS A 64 -20.47 27.52 2.67
C HIS A 64 -20.38 28.62 1.61
N GLY A 65 -20.95 29.78 1.92
CA GLY A 65 -20.88 30.98 1.08
C GLY A 65 -21.31 30.72 -0.36
N GLU A 66 -20.41 31.01 -1.31
CA GLU A 66 -20.64 30.82 -2.75
C GLU A 66 -19.95 29.59 -3.32
N SER A 67 -19.38 28.73 -2.47
CA SER A 67 -18.78 27.45 -2.87
C SER A 67 -19.83 26.35 -3.01
N ASP A 68 -19.61 25.47 -3.98
CA ASP A 68 -20.43 24.26 -4.15
C ASP A 68 -20.29 23.32 -2.93
N GLY A 69 -21.24 22.40 -2.79
CA GLY A 69 -21.27 21.40 -1.73
C GLY A 69 -22.64 21.28 -1.07
N GLU A 70 -23.00 20.08 -0.64
CA GLU A 70 -24.29 19.84 0.02
C GLU A 70 -24.18 19.78 1.55
N PHE A 71 -23.02 19.40 2.06
CA PHE A 71 -22.81 19.14 3.48
C PHE A 71 -21.33 19.31 3.88
N PHE A 72 -21.12 19.85 5.09
CA PHE A 72 -19.79 19.94 5.70
C PHE A 72 -19.45 18.64 6.45
N THR A 73 -18.32 18.02 6.11
CA THR A 73 -17.93 16.69 6.59
C THR A 73 -16.97 16.71 7.79
N PHE A 74 -16.95 17.82 8.52
CA PHE A 74 -16.08 18.04 9.69
C PHE A 74 -14.59 17.78 9.39
N GLY A 75 -14.13 18.26 8.25
CA GLY A 75 -12.73 18.21 7.82
C GLY A 75 -12.36 16.95 7.03
N ILE A 76 -13.19 15.90 7.01
CA ILE A 76 -12.85 14.65 6.34
C ILE A 76 -12.66 14.82 4.84
N ASN A 77 -13.55 15.54 4.16
CA ASN A 77 -13.40 15.89 2.75
C ASN A 77 -12.77 17.28 2.54
N GLU A 78 -13.08 18.24 3.40
CA GLU A 78 -12.63 19.63 3.28
C GLU A 78 -11.10 19.75 3.27
N ARG A 79 -10.36 18.85 3.95
CA ARG A 79 -8.89 18.81 3.88
C ARG A 79 -8.36 18.58 2.46
N HIS A 80 -9.09 17.86 1.60
CA HIS A 80 -8.69 17.66 0.20
C HIS A 80 -8.89 18.90 -0.64
N THR A 81 -10.03 19.57 -0.46
CA THR A 81 -10.26 20.88 -1.09
C THR A 81 -9.23 21.90 -0.61
N CYS A 82 -8.90 21.90 0.70
CA CYS A 82 -7.85 22.76 1.26
C CYS A 82 -6.49 22.47 0.59
N LEU A 83 -6.10 21.20 0.41
CA LEU A 83 -4.87 20.84 -0.28
C LEU A 83 -4.86 21.28 -1.74
N ASP A 84 -5.99 21.16 -2.46
CA ASP A 84 -6.11 21.60 -3.85
C ASP A 84 -5.94 23.13 -3.96
N ILE A 85 -6.50 23.88 -3.01
CA ILE A 85 -6.30 25.33 -2.91
C ILE A 85 -4.83 25.66 -2.60
N ILE A 86 -4.20 24.96 -1.64
CA ILE A 86 -2.78 25.15 -1.30
C ILE A 86 -1.92 24.92 -2.55
N ASN A 87 -2.11 23.81 -3.27
CA ASN A 87 -1.37 23.52 -4.49
C ASN A 87 -1.56 24.59 -5.56
N SER A 88 -2.80 25.05 -5.76
CA SER A 88 -3.10 26.13 -6.72
C SER A 88 -2.46 27.45 -6.35
N VAL A 89 -2.47 27.82 -5.07
CA VAL A 89 -1.84 29.06 -4.60
C VAL A 89 -0.32 28.95 -4.72
N CYS A 90 0.27 27.86 -4.25
CA CYS A 90 1.73 27.66 -4.28
C CYS A 90 2.26 27.63 -5.72
N SER A 91 1.53 27.04 -6.67
CA SER A 91 1.93 27.05 -8.10
C SER A 91 1.91 28.44 -8.76
N ASN A 92 1.28 29.41 -8.13
CA ASN A 92 1.17 30.79 -8.62
C ASN A 92 1.95 31.81 -7.77
N VAL A 93 2.73 31.34 -6.81
CA VAL A 93 3.59 32.15 -5.91
C VAL A 93 5.02 31.67 -6.10
N SER A 94 5.99 32.60 -6.03
CA SER A 94 7.41 32.25 -6.11
C SER A 94 7.81 31.34 -4.94
N ASP A 95 8.68 30.36 -5.19
CA ASP A 95 9.10 29.34 -4.21
C ASP A 95 9.82 29.93 -2.98
N ASP A 96 10.36 31.13 -3.09
CA ASP A 96 10.99 31.88 -1.99
C ASP A 96 10.00 32.62 -1.08
N ILE A 97 8.70 32.65 -1.44
CA ILE A 97 7.66 33.29 -0.63
C ILE A 97 6.98 32.22 0.27
N PRO A 98 7.13 32.33 1.60
CA PRO A 98 6.51 31.38 2.52
C PRO A 98 4.99 31.47 2.51
N VAL A 99 4.33 30.32 2.50
CA VAL A 99 2.88 30.17 2.56
C VAL A 99 2.50 29.56 3.91
N TYR A 100 1.57 30.18 4.62
CA TYR A 100 1.01 29.67 5.88
C TYR A 100 -0.48 29.38 5.71
N ILE A 101 -0.93 28.31 6.34
CA ILE A 101 -2.34 27.93 6.38
C ILE A 101 -2.88 28.29 7.75
N TYR A 102 -3.88 29.16 7.79
CA TYR A 102 -4.42 29.69 9.02
C TYR A 102 -5.92 29.43 9.12
N GLY A 103 -6.31 28.56 10.02
CA GLY A 103 -7.70 28.17 10.23
C GLY A 103 -8.24 28.59 11.60
N MET A 104 -9.50 28.95 11.64
CA MET A 104 -10.26 29.29 12.84
C MET A 104 -11.38 28.25 13.08
N GLY A 105 -11.55 27.79 14.30
CA GLY A 105 -12.55 26.81 14.68
C GLY A 105 -12.44 25.50 13.89
N SER A 106 -13.51 25.13 13.21
CA SER A 106 -13.55 23.97 12.29
C SER A 106 -12.56 24.15 11.12
N GLY A 107 -12.36 25.38 10.62
CA GLY A 107 -11.32 25.68 9.64
C GLY A 107 -9.91 25.41 10.17
N GLY A 108 -9.67 25.63 11.48
CA GLY A 108 -8.44 25.25 12.16
C GLY A 108 -8.22 23.72 12.16
N ALA A 109 -9.26 22.97 12.42
CA ALA A 109 -9.21 21.51 12.35
C ALA A 109 -8.96 21.00 10.92
N VAL A 110 -9.62 21.60 9.90
CA VAL A 110 -9.36 21.31 8.48
C VAL A 110 -7.90 21.58 8.11
N ALA A 111 -7.35 22.73 8.52
CA ALA A 111 -5.96 23.09 8.29
C ALA A 111 -5.01 22.05 8.89
N LEU A 112 -5.23 21.65 10.16
CA LEU A 112 -4.43 20.63 10.85
C LEU A 112 -4.59 19.24 10.21
N MET A 113 -5.78 18.85 9.76
CA MET A 113 -5.97 17.60 9.02
C MET A 113 -5.23 17.60 7.67
N THR A 114 -5.11 18.75 7.01
CA THR A 114 -4.36 18.90 5.78
C THR A 114 -2.84 18.81 6.01
N SER A 115 -2.37 19.14 7.22
CA SER A 115 -0.93 19.17 7.54
C SER A 115 -0.22 17.81 7.43
N GLY A 116 -0.96 16.71 7.53
CA GLY A 116 -0.44 15.34 7.38
C GLY A 116 -0.38 14.85 5.93
N MET A 117 -0.67 15.72 4.94
CA MET A 117 -0.69 15.38 3.52
C MET A 117 0.61 15.85 2.84
N LYS A 118 0.82 15.44 1.58
CA LYS A 118 1.96 15.94 0.79
C LYS A 118 1.77 17.42 0.47
N LEU A 119 2.70 18.26 0.89
CA LEU A 119 2.64 19.70 0.80
C LEU A 119 3.72 20.25 -0.13
N PRO A 120 3.46 21.35 -0.87
CA PRO A 120 4.50 22.11 -1.56
C PRO A 120 5.63 22.57 -0.61
N ALA A 121 6.84 22.74 -1.15
CA ALA A 121 8.02 23.12 -0.38
C ALA A 121 7.88 24.51 0.29
N ASN A 122 7.17 25.42 -0.36
CA ASN A 122 6.94 26.78 0.14
C ASN A 122 5.80 26.89 1.19
N VAL A 123 5.19 25.77 1.62
CA VAL A 123 4.32 25.76 2.80
C VAL A 123 5.19 25.73 4.05
N HIS A 124 5.14 26.80 4.85
CA HIS A 124 6.04 27.01 6.00
C HIS A 124 5.41 26.74 7.36
N GLY A 125 4.09 26.62 7.45
CA GLY A 125 3.47 26.29 8.73
C GLY A 125 1.94 26.34 8.74
N PHE A 126 1.39 25.81 9.82
CA PHE A 126 -0.03 25.76 10.10
C PHE A 126 -0.34 26.53 11.38
N ILE A 127 -1.38 27.35 11.33
CA ILE A 127 -1.87 28.12 12.46
C ILE A 127 -3.33 27.72 12.68
N ALA A 128 -3.66 27.29 13.88
CA ALA A 128 -5.00 26.86 14.21
C ALA A 128 -5.47 27.51 15.51
N ASP A 129 -6.56 28.25 15.44
CA ASP A 129 -7.23 28.85 16.59
C ASP A 129 -8.49 28.05 16.91
N SER A 130 -8.65 27.62 18.17
CA SER A 130 -9.83 26.94 18.70
C SER A 130 -10.22 25.66 17.95
N ALA A 131 -9.22 24.91 17.43
CA ALA A 131 -9.42 23.71 16.65
C ALA A 131 -9.73 22.49 17.54
N TYR A 132 -10.71 21.68 17.13
CA TYR A 132 -10.96 20.38 17.77
C TYR A 132 -9.93 19.33 17.36
N SER A 133 -9.86 18.21 18.13
CA SER A 133 -8.94 17.09 17.89
C SER A 133 -9.57 15.96 17.09
N HIS A 134 -10.83 15.64 17.38
CA HIS A 134 -11.58 14.56 16.75
C HIS A 134 -12.97 15.04 16.31
N PRO A 135 -13.41 14.81 15.07
CA PRO A 135 -14.75 15.16 14.60
C PRO A 135 -15.86 14.58 15.48
N TYR A 136 -15.78 13.30 15.81
CA TYR A 136 -16.76 12.65 16.64
C TYR A 136 -16.88 13.28 18.03
N SER A 137 -15.75 13.56 18.68
CA SER A 137 -15.73 14.17 20.03
C SER A 137 -16.30 15.60 20.01
N PHE A 138 -15.94 16.37 18.97
CA PHE A 138 -16.47 17.73 18.79
C PHE A 138 -17.98 17.74 18.58
N VAL A 139 -18.46 16.90 17.66
CA VAL A 139 -19.90 16.78 17.37
C VAL A 139 -20.66 16.27 18.61
N SER A 140 -20.13 15.27 19.31
CA SER A 140 -20.73 14.71 20.52
C SER A 140 -20.82 15.75 21.65
N HIS A 141 -19.78 16.59 21.80
CA HIS A 141 -19.77 17.68 22.77
C HIS A 141 -20.88 18.69 22.48
N ASN A 142 -21.01 19.14 21.23
CA ASN A 142 -21.93 20.19 20.83
C ASN A 142 -23.39 19.72 20.71
N ILE A 143 -23.64 18.47 20.33
CA ILE A 143 -24.97 17.87 20.33
C ILE A 143 -25.41 17.52 21.78
N GLY A 144 -24.45 17.30 22.69
CA GLY A 144 -24.68 16.97 24.10
C GLY A 144 -25.31 15.59 24.36
N ASN A 145 -25.37 14.73 23.33
CA ASN A 145 -26.04 13.45 23.39
C ASN A 145 -25.38 12.43 22.44
N ARG A 146 -24.82 11.36 23.04
CA ARG A 146 -24.14 10.28 22.29
C ARG A 146 -25.04 9.59 21.25
N HIS A 147 -26.28 9.34 21.59
CA HIS A 147 -27.23 8.64 20.72
C HIS A 147 -27.52 9.43 19.42
N ASP A 148 -27.66 10.75 19.51
CA ASP A 148 -27.90 11.58 18.32
C ASP A 148 -26.61 11.77 17.49
N THR A 149 -25.44 11.75 18.13
CA THR A 149 -24.14 11.69 17.42
C THR A 149 -24.01 10.40 16.63
N GLU A 150 -24.36 9.24 17.21
CA GLU A 150 -24.34 7.94 16.54
C GLU A 150 -25.35 7.87 15.38
N LYS A 151 -26.51 8.53 15.51
CA LYS A 151 -27.48 8.67 14.40
C LYS A 151 -26.92 9.51 13.26
N LEU A 152 -26.27 10.64 13.57
CA LEU A 152 -25.62 11.48 12.57
C LEU A 152 -24.51 10.71 11.86
N ASP A 153 -23.65 10.02 12.60
CA ASP A 153 -22.58 9.20 12.02
C ASP A 153 -23.13 8.12 11.09
N SER A 154 -24.19 7.42 11.52
CA SER A 154 -24.89 6.43 10.70
C SER A 154 -25.52 7.05 9.43
N PHE A 155 -26.07 8.26 9.52
CA PHE A 155 -26.60 9.00 8.38
C PHE A 155 -25.49 9.38 7.39
N LEU A 156 -24.36 9.92 7.89
CA LEU A 156 -23.19 10.25 7.09
C LEU A 156 -22.64 9.03 6.37
N MET A 157 -22.52 7.91 7.08
CA MET A 157 -22.08 6.65 6.49
C MET A 157 -23.02 6.17 5.38
N LYS A 158 -24.34 6.25 5.62
CA LYS A 158 -25.33 5.78 4.63
C LYS A 158 -25.40 6.67 3.40
N LYS A 159 -25.32 7.99 3.55
CA LYS A 159 -25.53 8.95 2.45
C LYS A 159 -24.23 9.28 1.74
N TYR A 160 -23.15 9.52 2.50
CA TYR A 160 -21.87 10.03 1.97
C TYR A 160 -20.72 9.04 2.07
N ARG A 161 -20.92 7.86 2.69
CA ARG A 161 -19.90 6.84 2.98
C ARG A 161 -18.74 7.36 3.84
N ILE A 162 -19.04 8.26 4.75
CA ILE A 162 -18.11 8.92 5.66
C ILE A 162 -18.54 8.67 7.09
N SER A 163 -17.61 8.36 7.99
CA SER A 163 -17.80 8.32 9.42
C SER A 163 -16.99 9.43 10.10
N LEU A 164 -17.52 9.99 11.18
CA LEU A 164 -16.80 10.95 12.04
C LEU A 164 -15.54 10.32 12.70
N HIS A 165 -15.37 9.02 12.56
CA HIS A 165 -14.21 8.26 13.03
C HIS A 165 -13.15 8.01 11.93
N ASP A 166 -13.44 8.32 10.66
CA ASP A 166 -12.57 7.95 9.55
C ASP A 166 -11.20 8.67 9.59
N TYR A 167 -11.18 9.91 10.06
CA TYR A 167 -9.94 10.68 10.15
C TYR A 167 -10.06 11.78 11.21
N CYS A 168 -8.95 12.11 11.85
CA CYS A 168 -8.93 13.15 12.88
C CYS A 168 -7.64 13.99 12.82
N VAL A 169 -7.66 15.12 13.50
CA VAL A 169 -6.50 16.02 13.63
C VAL A 169 -5.29 15.31 14.25
N CYS A 170 -5.52 14.50 15.28
CA CYS A 170 -4.45 13.76 15.96
C CYS A 170 -3.69 12.81 15.03
N GLU A 171 -4.38 12.14 14.09
CA GLU A 171 -3.73 11.28 13.10
C GLU A 171 -2.91 12.10 12.09
N ALA A 172 -3.45 13.23 11.62
CA ALA A 172 -2.74 14.13 10.71
C ALA A 172 -1.45 14.69 11.33
N LEU A 173 -1.53 15.12 12.60
CA LEU A 173 -0.41 15.74 13.30
C LEU A 173 0.76 14.78 13.56
N LYS A 174 0.52 13.48 13.61
CA LYS A 174 1.60 12.47 13.69
C LYS A 174 2.48 12.44 12.43
N SER A 175 1.88 12.77 11.27
CA SER A 175 2.56 12.80 9.97
C SER A 175 2.92 14.22 9.51
N CYS A 176 2.62 15.24 10.31
CA CYS A 176 2.91 16.63 9.97
C CYS A 176 4.42 16.89 10.00
N SER A 177 4.96 17.44 8.90
CA SER A 177 6.37 17.82 8.76
C SER A 177 6.59 19.35 8.86
N ARG A 178 5.53 20.13 9.01
CA ARG A 178 5.58 21.60 9.10
C ARG A 178 5.31 22.08 10.51
N PRO A 179 5.88 23.23 10.93
CA PRO A 179 5.59 23.85 12.22
C PRO A 179 4.10 24.11 12.43
N VAL A 180 3.64 23.92 13.65
CA VAL A 180 2.25 24.11 14.04
C VAL A 180 2.16 25.12 15.20
N LEU A 181 1.38 26.17 15.01
CA LEU A 181 1.00 27.12 16.05
C LEU A 181 -0.45 26.86 16.45
N LEU A 182 -0.66 26.47 17.71
CA LEU A 182 -1.97 26.27 18.31
C LEU A 182 -2.30 27.45 19.22
N LEU A 183 -3.43 28.11 18.96
CA LEU A 183 -3.96 29.21 19.73
C LEU A 183 -5.33 28.81 20.28
N HIS A 184 -5.64 29.05 21.56
CA HIS A 184 -6.90 28.57 22.14
C HIS A 184 -7.34 29.39 23.33
N GLY A 185 -8.64 29.73 23.40
CA GLY A 185 -9.24 30.37 24.55
C GLY A 185 -9.46 29.38 25.71
N ARG A 186 -9.03 29.72 26.93
CA ARG A 186 -9.24 28.87 28.13
C ARG A 186 -10.72 28.62 28.40
N ARG A 187 -11.58 29.57 28.09
CA ARG A 187 -13.02 29.54 28.36
C ARG A 187 -13.86 29.14 27.15
N ASP A 188 -13.23 28.47 26.19
CA ASP A 188 -13.91 27.97 25.01
C ASP A 188 -14.87 26.84 25.39
N ASN A 189 -16.17 27.05 25.17
CA ASN A 189 -17.24 26.11 25.47
C ASN A 189 -17.68 25.31 24.23
N GLU A 190 -17.32 25.75 23.03
CA GLU A 190 -17.65 25.07 21.76
C GLU A 190 -16.59 24.04 21.41
N ALA A 191 -15.33 24.39 21.57
CA ALA A 191 -14.19 23.51 21.42
C ALA A 191 -13.34 23.57 22.72
N PRO A 192 -13.61 22.74 23.74
CA PRO A 192 -12.86 22.78 24.99
C PRO A 192 -11.35 22.75 24.80
N VAL A 193 -10.61 23.51 25.61
CA VAL A 193 -9.16 23.65 25.54
C VAL A 193 -8.41 22.31 25.61
N ASP A 194 -9.02 21.27 26.10
CA ASP A 194 -8.47 19.91 26.11
C ASP A 194 -8.17 19.40 24.70
N PHE A 195 -8.90 19.82 23.68
CA PHE A 195 -8.60 19.53 22.28
C PHE A 195 -7.26 20.13 21.85
N ALA A 196 -6.93 21.34 22.28
CA ALA A 196 -5.63 21.94 21.99
C ALA A 196 -4.48 21.17 22.67
N PHE A 197 -4.67 20.73 23.91
CA PHE A 197 -3.68 19.91 24.59
C PHE A 197 -3.50 18.55 23.92
N GLU A 198 -4.57 17.94 23.41
CA GLU A 198 -4.54 16.69 22.68
C GLU A 198 -3.84 16.86 21.34
N ASN A 199 -4.18 17.89 20.57
CA ASN A 199 -3.50 18.25 19.33
C ASN A 199 -1.99 18.49 19.57
N PHE A 200 -1.65 19.25 20.60
CA PHE A 200 -0.26 19.51 20.96
C PHE A 200 0.51 18.23 21.27
N ARG A 201 -0.07 17.31 22.06
CA ARG A 201 0.57 16.01 22.39
C ARG A 201 0.82 15.14 21.16
N ASN A 202 -0.10 15.12 20.22
CA ASN A 202 -0.02 14.27 19.01
C ASN A 202 0.79 14.91 17.86
N CYS A 203 1.15 16.16 17.93
CA CYS A 203 1.97 16.81 16.92
C CYS A 203 3.45 16.41 17.10
N HIS A 204 4.03 15.80 16.07
CA HIS A 204 5.42 15.35 16.08
C HIS A 204 6.39 16.36 15.45
N SER A 205 5.90 17.35 14.73
CA SER A 205 6.71 18.46 14.20
C SER A 205 6.99 19.53 15.24
N ALA A 206 7.74 20.57 14.84
CA ALA A 206 7.93 21.77 15.67
C ALA A 206 6.56 22.37 16.00
N LYS A 207 6.31 22.68 17.27
CA LYS A 207 4.97 23.06 17.74
C LYS A 207 5.03 24.11 18.84
N GLU A 208 4.02 24.97 18.85
CA GLU A 208 3.80 25.96 19.89
C GLU A 208 2.32 25.94 20.29
N LEU A 209 2.06 26.13 21.58
CA LEU A 209 0.69 26.23 22.12
C LEU A 209 0.59 27.44 23.02
N HIS A 210 -0.34 28.35 22.70
CA HIS A 210 -0.66 29.51 23.52
C HIS A 210 -2.11 29.49 23.95
N VAL A 211 -2.33 29.42 25.26
CA VAL A 211 -3.65 29.48 25.86
C VAL A 211 -3.93 30.89 26.36
N PHE A 212 -5.12 31.42 26.02
CA PHE A 212 -5.60 32.76 26.38
C PHE A 212 -6.61 32.61 27.51
N GLU A 213 -6.18 33.03 28.71
CA GLU A 213 -6.89 32.72 29.98
C GLU A 213 -8.28 33.35 30.10
N LYS A 214 -8.53 34.45 29.41
CA LYS A 214 -9.78 35.24 29.51
C LYS A 214 -10.72 34.95 28.34
N SER A 215 -10.24 34.33 27.27
CA SER A 215 -10.92 34.25 25.98
C SER A 215 -11.81 33.03 25.84
N TYR A 216 -12.92 33.20 25.14
CA TYR A 216 -13.89 32.22 24.72
C TYR A 216 -13.55 31.72 23.32
N HIS A 217 -14.49 31.01 22.65
CA HIS A 217 -14.32 30.50 21.30
C HIS A 217 -14.02 31.62 20.34
N LEU A 218 -12.89 31.55 19.61
CA LEU A 218 -12.40 32.53 18.61
C LEU A 218 -12.30 33.99 19.11
N SER A 219 -12.41 34.25 20.41
CA SER A 219 -12.39 35.61 20.92
C SER A 219 -10.97 36.13 21.27
N ALA A 220 -9.98 35.22 21.36
CA ALA A 220 -8.61 35.57 21.78
C ALA A 220 -7.97 36.66 20.92
N VAL A 221 -8.25 36.65 19.63
CA VAL A 221 -7.76 37.65 18.66
C VAL A 221 -8.28 39.07 18.94
N CYS A 222 -9.42 39.20 19.61
CA CYS A 222 -9.99 40.49 20.00
C CYS A 222 -9.71 40.82 21.46
N ASP A 223 -9.85 39.84 22.38
CA ASP A 223 -9.75 40.01 23.84
C ASP A 223 -8.31 40.25 24.31
N GLU A 224 -7.32 39.54 23.73
CA GLU A 224 -5.91 39.56 24.08
C GLU A 224 -5.05 39.84 22.84
N LYS A 225 -5.45 40.84 22.02
CA LYS A 225 -4.94 41.09 20.66
C LYS A 225 -3.42 41.26 20.60
N GLU A 226 -2.83 42.04 21.51
CA GLU A 226 -1.36 42.26 21.52
C GLU A 226 -0.59 40.96 21.69
N LYS A 227 -0.96 40.14 22.68
CA LYS A 227 -0.36 38.84 22.91
C LYS A 227 -0.57 37.92 21.72
N TYR A 228 -1.77 37.92 21.14
CA TYR A 228 -2.10 37.13 19.97
C TYR A 228 -1.24 37.48 18.75
N CYS A 229 -1.14 38.76 18.45
CA CYS A 229 -0.31 39.30 17.35
C CYS A 229 1.19 38.98 17.58
N THR A 230 1.66 39.06 18.84
CA THR A 230 3.04 38.68 19.18
C THR A 230 3.32 37.18 18.86
N CYS A 231 2.43 36.28 19.25
CA CYS A 231 2.56 34.87 18.93
C CYS A 231 2.69 34.61 17.41
N LEU A 232 1.88 35.28 16.60
CA LEU A 232 1.97 35.19 15.14
C LEU A 232 3.27 35.77 14.59
N SER A 233 3.69 36.95 15.08
CA SER A 233 4.94 37.58 14.63
C SER A 233 6.16 36.74 14.94
N ASP A 234 6.23 36.15 16.13
CA ASP A 234 7.33 35.31 16.56
C ASP A 234 7.37 34.01 15.75
N PHE A 235 6.20 33.43 15.48
CA PHE A 235 6.06 32.22 14.63
C PHE A 235 6.54 32.51 13.20
N PHE A 236 6.09 33.56 12.56
CA PHE A 236 6.55 33.93 11.22
C PHE A 236 8.05 34.19 11.19
N LYS A 237 8.58 34.99 12.16
CA LYS A 237 10.01 35.29 12.25
C LYS A 237 10.90 34.08 12.39
N LYS A 238 10.39 33.06 13.08
CA LYS A 238 11.10 31.81 13.32
C LYS A 238 11.15 30.92 12.09
N TYR A 239 10.11 30.92 11.25
CA TYR A 239 9.93 29.92 10.18
C TYR A 239 9.95 30.50 8.76
N ASP A 240 9.96 31.81 8.53
CA ASP A 240 9.96 32.42 7.19
C ASP A 240 11.17 32.01 6.33
N SER A 241 12.34 31.79 6.94
CA SER A 241 13.57 31.47 6.21
C SER A 241 13.93 29.98 6.19
N VAL A 242 13.07 29.14 6.73
CA VAL A 242 13.31 27.70 6.78
C VAL A 242 12.98 27.08 5.43
N VAL A 243 13.93 26.37 4.83
CA VAL A 243 13.70 25.62 3.60
C VAL A 243 13.12 24.24 3.96
N TYR A 244 11.96 23.92 3.41
CA TYR A 244 11.33 22.62 3.60
C TYR A 244 11.40 21.78 2.34
N ASP A 245 11.50 20.48 2.56
CA ASP A 245 11.30 19.49 1.51
C ASP A 245 9.80 19.31 1.23
N SER A 246 9.44 19.03 -0.02
CA SER A 246 8.07 18.67 -0.42
C SER A 246 7.74 17.21 -0.12
N GLU A 247 8.70 16.45 0.43
CA GLU A 247 8.49 15.03 0.76
C GLU A 247 7.73 14.85 2.07
N ILE A 248 6.90 13.82 2.09
CA ILE A 248 6.18 13.39 3.30
C ILE A 248 7.11 12.47 4.09
N HIS A 249 7.43 12.86 5.33
CA HIS A 249 8.10 11.98 6.28
C HIS A 249 7.08 11.39 7.24
N LEU A 250 7.05 10.04 7.34
CA LEU A 250 6.11 9.32 8.18
C LEU A 250 6.75 8.96 9.52
N HIS A 251 5.94 9.01 10.57
CA HIS A 251 6.34 8.44 11.85
C HIS A 251 5.92 6.97 11.93
N TYR A 252 6.89 6.08 12.00
CA TYR A 252 6.65 4.64 12.07
C TYR A 252 6.51 4.18 13.52
N PRO A 253 5.40 3.48 13.86
CA PRO A 253 5.18 3.04 15.23
C PRO A 253 6.14 1.90 15.61
N GLU A 254 6.76 2.02 16.79
CA GLU A 254 7.57 0.96 17.39
C GLU A 254 6.68 -0.13 17.99
N LYS A 255 6.05 -0.93 17.12
CA LYS A 255 5.05 -1.94 17.47
C LYS A 255 5.23 -3.20 16.62
N THR A 256 4.81 -4.33 17.18
CA THR A 256 4.70 -5.57 16.40
C THR A 256 3.52 -5.50 15.42
N MET A 257 3.52 -6.35 14.40
CA MET A 257 2.37 -6.47 13.47
C MET A 257 1.08 -6.80 14.23
N PHE A 258 1.14 -7.66 15.25
CA PHE A 258 -0.02 -7.97 16.09
C PHE A 258 -0.51 -6.75 16.86
N GLN A 259 0.37 -5.96 17.47
CA GLN A 259 -0.02 -4.75 18.20
C GLN A 259 -0.74 -3.75 17.31
N MET A 260 -0.33 -3.61 16.03
CA MET A 260 -1.00 -2.73 15.07
C MET A 260 -2.45 -3.17 14.81
N ILE A 261 -2.69 -4.45 14.54
CA ILE A 261 -4.08 -4.94 14.31
C ILE A 261 -4.90 -5.02 15.61
N TYR A 262 -4.25 -5.22 16.75
CA TYR A 262 -4.91 -5.15 18.05
C TYR A 262 -5.49 -3.76 18.31
N GLU A 263 -4.75 -2.70 18.02
CA GLU A 263 -5.24 -1.32 18.08
C GLU A 263 -6.38 -1.05 17.10
N SER A 264 -6.31 -1.63 15.90
CA SER A 264 -7.42 -1.56 14.95
C SER A 264 -8.68 -2.21 15.51
N ALA A 265 -8.52 -3.36 16.18
CA ALA A 265 -9.62 -4.04 16.84
C ALA A 265 -10.19 -3.26 18.05
N GLN A 266 -9.35 -2.48 18.75
CA GLN A 266 -9.85 -1.60 19.82
C GLN A 266 -10.67 -0.43 19.26
N ARG A 267 -10.30 0.09 18.10
CA ARG A 267 -11.03 1.20 17.43
C ARG A 267 -12.40 0.75 16.91
N LEU A 268 -12.45 -0.38 16.18
CA LEU A 268 -13.66 -0.87 15.51
C LEU A 268 -13.86 -2.39 15.74
N PRO A 269 -14.18 -2.82 16.99
CA PRO A 269 -14.17 -4.23 17.35
C PRO A 269 -15.27 -5.06 16.64
N ASP A 270 -16.39 -4.47 16.30
CA ASP A 270 -17.54 -5.17 15.73
C ASP A 270 -17.61 -5.08 14.20
N ASP A 271 -16.67 -4.38 13.58
CA ASP A 271 -16.53 -4.33 12.12
C ASP A 271 -15.90 -5.62 11.58
N ASN A 272 -16.19 -5.94 10.33
CA ASN A 272 -15.65 -7.12 9.70
C ASN A 272 -14.15 -6.94 9.38
N ALA A 273 -13.32 -7.80 9.95
CA ALA A 273 -11.90 -7.91 9.62
C ALA A 273 -11.65 -8.82 8.41
N CYS A 274 -12.37 -9.95 8.35
CA CYS A 274 -12.25 -10.92 7.27
C CYS A 274 -13.62 -11.44 6.83
N ILE A 275 -13.75 -11.74 5.53
CA ILE A 275 -14.85 -12.50 4.96
C ILE A 275 -14.28 -13.69 4.21
N PHE A 276 -14.72 -14.91 4.54
CA PHE A 276 -14.31 -16.14 3.86
C PHE A 276 -15.55 -16.94 3.44
N LYS A 277 -15.72 -17.18 2.14
CA LYS A 277 -16.89 -17.91 1.57
C LYS A 277 -18.23 -17.38 2.11
N GLY A 278 -18.33 -16.06 2.27
CA GLY A 278 -19.52 -15.38 2.79
C GLY A 278 -19.74 -15.46 4.31
N LYS A 279 -18.82 -16.05 5.07
CA LYS A 279 -18.80 -16.00 6.54
C LYS A 279 -17.89 -14.83 6.97
N ALA A 280 -18.45 -13.88 7.71
CA ALA A 280 -17.72 -12.74 8.25
C ALA A 280 -17.10 -13.10 9.61
N ILE A 281 -15.94 -12.51 9.88
CA ILE A 281 -15.20 -12.55 11.14
C ILE A 281 -14.96 -11.11 11.54
N THR A 282 -15.46 -10.67 12.70
CA THR A 282 -15.21 -9.30 13.18
C THR A 282 -13.81 -9.14 13.74
N TYR A 283 -13.34 -7.90 13.91
CA TYR A 283 -12.05 -7.62 14.54
C TYR A 283 -11.94 -8.21 15.94
N ARG A 284 -12.98 -8.09 16.75
CA ARG A 284 -13.07 -8.73 18.08
C ARG A 284 -12.89 -10.24 17.99
N GLN A 285 -13.60 -10.89 17.07
CA GLN A 285 -13.50 -12.32 16.84
C GLN A 285 -12.12 -12.72 16.33
N LEU A 286 -11.51 -11.93 15.43
CA LEU A 286 -10.16 -12.16 14.93
C LEU A 286 -9.13 -12.15 16.07
N ILE A 287 -9.16 -11.15 16.95
CA ILE A 287 -8.26 -11.09 18.10
C ILE A 287 -8.45 -12.27 19.06
N ASP A 288 -9.69 -12.64 19.38
CA ASP A 288 -9.98 -13.81 20.22
C ASP A 288 -9.42 -15.12 19.62
N ARG A 289 -9.54 -15.30 18.29
CA ARG A 289 -8.97 -16.44 17.55
C ARG A 289 -7.46 -16.45 17.60
N ILE A 290 -6.82 -15.29 17.36
CA ILE A 290 -5.36 -15.12 17.41
C ILE A 290 -4.82 -15.43 18.80
N GLU A 291 -5.42 -14.89 19.87
CA GLU A 291 -4.98 -15.12 21.25
C GLU A 291 -5.10 -16.61 21.64
N LYS A 292 -6.17 -17.30 21.23
CA LYS A 292 -6.33 -18.75 21.45
C LYS A 292 -5.29 -19.56 20.69
N ALA A 293 -5.03 -19.23 19.43
CA ALA A 293 -4.01 -19.88 18.63
C ALA A 293 -2.60 -19.63 19.19
N ALA A 294 -2.31 -18.40 19.61
CA ALA A 294 -1.06 -18.05 20.28
C ALA A 294 -0.83 -18.85 21.56
N ALA A 295 -1.88 -19.00 22.40
CA ALA A 295 -1.83 -19.81 23.61
C ALA A 295 -1.61 -21.31 23.31
N GLY A 296 -2.24 -21.84 22.23
CA GLY A 296 -2.02 -23.21 21.80
C GLY A 296 -0.58 -23.44 21.33
N LEU A 297 -0.05 -22.59 20.47
CA LEU A 297 1.32 -22.66 20.00
C LEU A 297 2.34 -22.53 21.15
N TYR A 298 2.11 -21.58 22.04
CA TYR A 298 2.94 -21.39 23.23
C TYR A 298 2.90 -22.61 24.17
N GLY A 299 1.73 -23.22 24.35
CA GLY A 299 1.52 -24.45 25.09
C GLY A 299 2.28 -25.64 24.49
N LYS A 300 2.42 -25.69 23.17
CA LYS A 300 3.25 -26.69 22.45
C LYS A 300 4.74 -26.36 22.45
N GLY A 301 5.17 -25.35 23.18
CA GLY A 301 6.58 -25.03 23.37
C GLY A 301 7.17 -24.10 22.30
N ILE A 302 6.36 -23.46 21.46
CA ILE A 302 6.84 -22.39 20.54
C ILE A 302 7.17 -21.15 21.36
N ARG A 303 8.33 -20.59 21.11
CA ARG A 303 8.88 -19.43 21.85
C ARG A 303 9.34 -18.33 20.89
N GLN A 304 9.68 -17.19 21.44
CA GLN A 304 10.26 -16.08 20.69
C GLN A 304 11.49 -16.54 19.90
N GLY A 305 11.50 -16.23 18.58
CA GLY A 305 12.58 -16.63 17.67
C GLY A 305 12.42 -18.02 17.04
N ASP A 306 11.56 -18.89 17.58
CA ASP A 306 11.23 -20.17 16.92
C ASP A 306 10.51 -19.90 15.59
N CYS A 307 10.76 -20.73 14.60
CA CYS A 307 10.13 -20.65 13.29
C CYS A 307 9.01 -21.70 13.16
N VAL A 308 7.88 -21.28 12.60
CA VAL A 308 6.78 -22.16 12.20
C VAL A 308 6.43 -21.87 10.73
N THR A 309 6.37 -22.94 9.93
CA THR A 309 6.03 -22.83 8.50
C THR A 309 4.51 -22.80 8.29
N ILE A 310 4.04 -21.86 7.49
CA ILE A 310 2.65 -21.72 7.05
C ILE A 310 2.58 -22.12 5.57
N CYS A 311 2.09 -23.32 5.30
CA CYS A 311 1.90 -23.93 3.96
C CYS A 311 0.41 -23.89 3.61
N MET A 312 -0.18 -22.68 3.58
CA MET A 312 -1.63 -22.47 3.49
C MET A 312 -2.00 -21.52 2.35
N PRO A 313 -3.17 -21.73 1.72
CA PRO A 313 -3.79 -20.66 0.91
C PRO A 313 -4.39 -19.57 1.81
N ASN A 314 -4.95 -18.53 1.19
CA ASN A 314 -5.61 -17.42 1.91
C ASN A 314 -6.86 -17.91 2.66
N THR A 315 -6.69 -18.28 3.90
CA THR A 315 -7.75 -18.77 4.79
C THR A 315 -7.71 -18.05 6.14
N PRO A 316 -8.80 -18.04 6.91
CA PRO A 316 -8.78 -17.49 8.25
C PRO A 316 -7.72 -18.11 9.16
N GLN A 317 -7.52 -19.44 9.08
CA GLN A 317 -6.49 -20.12 9.89
C GLN A 317 -5.07 -19.64 9.57
N ALA A 318 -4.78 -19.32 8.31
CA ALA A 318 -3.48 -18.78 7.91
C ALA A 318 -3.25 -17.37 8.50
N VAL A 319 -4.29 -16.54 8.50
CA VAL A 319 -4.27 -15.20 9.12
C VAL A 319 -4.10 -15.33 10.64
N ASP A 320 -4.88 -16.18 11.28
CA ASP A 320 -4.79 -16.42 12.72
C ASP A 320 -3.39 -16.91 13.12
N CYS A 321 -2.82 -17.86 12.37
CA CYS A 321 -1.50 -18.42 12.66
C CYS A 321 -0.39 -17.36 12.52
N LEU A 322 -0.40 -16.54 11.47
CA LEU A 322 0.55 -15.45 11.29
C LEU A 322 0.61 -14.54 12.53
N TYR A 323 -0.54 -14.03 12.92
CA TYR A 323 -0.58 -13.08 14.03
C TYR A 323 -0.45 -13.74 15.40
N ALA A 324 -0.80 -15.03 15.51
CA ALA A 324 -0.53 -15.81 16.72
C ALA A 324 0.96 -16.01 16.96
N LEU A 325 1.72 -16.33 15.91
CA LEU A 325 3.19 -16.40 15.96
C LEU A 325 3.79 -15.03 16.31
N ASN A 326 3.35 -13.98 15.64
CA ASN A 326 3.83 -12.62 15.92
C ASN A 326 3.51 -12.18 17.36
N ARG A 327 2.34 -12.57 17.90
CA ARG A 327 1.90 -12.29 19.29
C ARG A 327 2.84 -12.89 20.33
N ILE A 328 3.48 -14.01 20.04
CA ILE A 328 4.45 -14.67 20.93
C ILE A 328 5.91 -14.46 20.50
N GLY A 329 6.15 -13.59 19.51
CA GLY A 329 7.50 -13.24 19.03
C GLY A 329 8.18 -14.34 18.20
N ALA A 330 7.43 -15.36 17.76
CA ALA A 330 7.89 -16.38 16.85
C ALA A 330 7.86 -15.90 15.39
N VAL A 331 8.56 -16.59 14.51
CA VAL A 331 8.73 -16.26 13.09
C VAL A 331 7.79 -17.08 12.22
N ALA A 332 7.02 -16.43 11.36
CA ALA A 332 6.16 -17.06 10.36
C ALA A 332 6.92 -17.26 9.05
N SER A 333 7.17 -18.50 8.64
CA SER A 333 7.80 -18.87 7.38
C SER A 333 6.72 -19.30 6.37
N PHE A 334 6.54 -18.56 5.28
CA PHE A 334 5.47 -18.82 4.31
C PHE A 334 6.00 -19.55 3.08
N ILE A 335 5.39 -20.70 2.75
CA ILE A 335 5.69 -21.45 1.54
C ILE A 335 4.43 -21.71 0.70
N HIS A 336 4.64 -21.97 -0.59
CA HIS A 336 3.53 -22.25 -1.50
C HIS A 336 2.91 -23.63 -1.19
N PRO A 337 1.58 -23.76 -1.05
CA PRO A 337 0.92 -25.05 -0.76
C PRO A 337 1.13 -26.13 -1.85
N LEU A 338 1.39 -25.70 -3.09
CA LEU A 338 1.64 -26.61 -4.21
C LEU A 338 3.13 -26.93 -4.43
N SER A 339 4.05 -26.45 -3.57
CA SER A 339 5.46 -26.80 -3.64
C SER A 339 5.68 -28.31 -3.67
N ALA A 340 6.71 -28.75 -4.40
CA ALA A 340 7.09 -30.16 -4.45
C ALA A 340 7.66 -30.62 -3.09
N GLU A 341 7.61 -31.92 -2.82
CA GLU A 341 8.11 -32.51 -1.56
C GLU A 341 9.55 -32.11 -1.21
N LYS A 342 10.44 -32.12 -2.21
CA LYS A 342 11.84 -31.72 -2.03
C LYS A 342 11.98 -30.23 -1.68
N GLU A 343 11.13 -29.37 -2.25
CA GLU A 343 11.11 -27.93 -1.92
C GLU A 343 10.59 -27.71 -0.50
N ILE A 344 9.51 -28.41 -0.10
CA ILE A 344 8.99 -28.35 1.27
C ILE A 344 10.08 -28.75 2.26
N ALA A 345 10.75 -29.87 2.03
CA ALA A 345 11.84 -30.33 2.86
C ALA A 345 13.00 -29.31 2.94
N TYR A 346 13.35 -28.71 1.80
CA TYR A 346 14.37 -27.65 1.73
C TYR A 346 13.99 -26.45 2.60
N TYR A 347 12.77 -25.93 2.46
CA TYR A 347 12.30 -24.76 3.24
C TYR A 347 12.25 -25.07 4.74
N LEU A 348 11.76 -26.23 5.14
CA LEU A 348 11.72 -26.64 6.55
C LEU A 348 13.12 -26.75 7.16
N LYS A 349 14.07 -27.31 6.42
CA LYS A 349 15.47 -27.42 6.84
C LYS A 349 16.13 -26.04 6.95
N LEU A 350 15.95 -25.19 5.94
CA LEU A 350 16.55 -23.84 5.90
C LEU A 350 16.02 -22.97 7.05
N SER A 351 14.71 -22.96 7.26
CA SER A 351 14.06 -22.17 8.32
C SER A 351 14.17 -22.81 9.71
N LYS A 352 14.65 -24.05 9.81
CA LYS A 352 14.66 -24.85 11.07
C LYS A 352 13.27 -24.86 11.73
N SER A 353 12.21 -25.01 10.90
CA SER A 353 10.84 -24.93 11.37
C SER A 353 10.49 -26.06 12.32
N ARG A 354 10.03 -25.72 13.52
CA ARG A 354 9.60 -26.67 14.55
C ARG A 354 8.22 -27.27 14.22
N MET A 355 7.35 -26.50 13.58
CA MET A 355 6.01 -26.93 13.16
C MET A 355 5.70 -26.43 11.75
N ILE A 356 4.76 -27.12 11.10
CA ILE A 356 4.18 -26.71 9.82
C ILE A 356 2.65 -26.77 9.88
N LEU A 357 1.98 -25.65 9.53
CA LEU A 357 0.54 -25.61 9.32
C LEU A 357 0.24 -25.89 7.85
N THR A 358 -0.60 -26.89 7.57
CA THR A 358 -0.98 -27.29 6.20
C THR A 358 -2.46 -27.63 6.12
N PRO A 359 -3.14 -27.46 4.95
CA PRO A 359 -4.48 -28.00 4.76
C PRO A 359 -4.49 -29.55 4.76
N ASP A 360 -5.60 -30.13 5.16
CA ASP A 360 -5.82 -31.57 5.11
C ASP A 360 -5.52 -32.18 3.72
N LEU A 361 -5.86 -31.50 2.65
CA LEU A 361 -5.59 -31.89 1.26
C LEU A 361 -4.10 -32.16 0.96
N PHE A 362 -3.17 -31.49 1.66
CA PHE A 362 -1.73 -31.62 1.42
C PHE A 362 -0.97 -32.34 2.54
N TYR A 363 -1.71 -32.92 3.49
CA TYR A 363 -1.11 -33.59 4.65
C TYR A 363 -0.16 -34.71 4.25
N GLU A 364 -0.56 -35.62 3.35
CA GLU A 364 0.27 -36.76 2.90
C GLU A 364 1.58 -36.26 2.28
N LYS A 365 1.49 -35.29 1.35
CA LYS A 365 2.67 -34.73 0.69
C LYS A 365 3.64 -34.08 1.70
N VAL A 366 3.12 -33.33 2.68
CA VAL A 366 3.93 -32.68 3.73
C VAL A 366 4.55 -33.75 4.65
N SER A 367 3.79 -34.75 5.05
CA SER A 367 4.27 -35.87 5.88
C SER A 367 5.38 -36.67 5.18
N ASP A 368 5.22 -36.94 3.89
CA ASP A 368 6.24 -37.60 3.10
C ASP A 368 7.50 -36.77 2.93
N ALA A 369 7.37 -35.46 2.72
CA ALA A 369 8.51 -34.53 2.64
C ALA A 369 9.33 -34.55 3.95
N ILE A 370 8.65 -34.47 5.10
CA ILE A 370 9.30 -34.53 6.43
C ILE A 370 9.99 -35.84 6.67
N ARG A 371 9.29 -36.97 6.45
CA ARG A 371 9.80 -38.32 6.67
C ARG A 371 10.99 -38.62 5.77
N ASN A 372 10.88 -38.35 4.46
CA ASN A 372 11.92 -38.62 3.48
C ASN A 372 13.19 -37.81 3.71
N ALA A 373 13.05 -36.61 4.33
CA ALA A 373 14.18 -35.76 4.67
C ALA A 373 14.72 -35.99 6.10
N GLY A 374 14.10 -36.85 6.90
CA GLY A 374 14.49 -37.13 8.28
C GLY A 374 14.35 -35.92 9.21
N LEU A 375 13.32 -35.11 9.02
CA LEU A 375 13.07 -33.90 9.82
C LEU A 375 12.16 -34.20 11.01
N GLU A 376 12.34 -33.46 12.11
CA GLU A 376 11.53 -33.58 13.34
C GLU A 376 10.41 -32.51 13.42
N THR A 377 9.96 -31.97 12.27
CA THR A 377 8.93 -30.93 12.21
C THR A 377 7.56 -31.53 12.50
N GLU A 378 6.83 -30.99 13.47
CA GLU A 378 5.47 -31.39 13.83
C GLU A 378 4.45 -30.82 12.82
N ILE A 379 3.41 -31.61 12.47
CA ILE A 379 2.39 -31.20 11.50
C ILE A 379 1.13 -30.73 12.22
N ILE A 380 0.65 -29.54 11.88
CA ILE A 380 -0.66 -29.01 12.25
C ILE A 380 -1.54 -29.01 11.00
N VAL A 381 -2.71 -29.64 11.08
CA VAL A 381 -3.63 -29.78 9.95
C VAL A 381 -4.82 -28.86 10.11
N ALA A 382 -4.99 -27.96 9.15
CA ALA A 382 -6.16 -27.09 9.07
C ALA A 382 -7.23 -27.66 8.13
N ARG A 383 -8.42 -27.85 8.62
CA ARG A 383 -9.59 -28.21 7.81
C ARG A 383 -10.31 -26.96 7.34
N ILE A 384 -10.25 -26.67 6.04
CA ILE A 384 -10.90 -25.49 5.45
C ILE A 384 -12.41 -25.48 5.72
N GLN A 385 -13.06 -26.64 5.78
CA GLN A 385 -14.47 -26.80 6.09
C GLN A 385 -14.88 -26.24 7.46
N ASP A 386 -13.97 -26.13 8.42
CA ASP A 386 -14.25 -25.55 9.75
C ASP A 386 -14.53 -24.07 9.69
N GLU A 387 -14.11 -23.41 8.62
CA GLU A 387 -14.37 -22.00 8.34
C GLU A 387 -15.62 -21.75 7.50
N LEU A 388 -16.31 -22.79 7.02
CA LEU A 388 -17.52 -22.65 6.22
C LEU A 388 -18.77 -22.41 7.11
N LYS A 389 -19.81 -21.83 6.50
CA LYS A 389 -21.14 -21.78 7.11
C LYS A 389 -21.68 -23.21 7.29
N PRO A 390 -22.54 -23.50 8.31
CA PRO A 390 -22.99 -24.87 8.61
C PRO A 390 -23.56 -25.63 7.41
N HIS A 391 -24.39 -24.99 6.60
CA HIS A 391 -24.97 -25.62 5.39
C HIS A 391 -23.94 -25.91 4.30
N LEU A 392 -22.92 -25.03 4.13
CA LEU A 392 -21.81 -25.26 3.18
C LEU A 392 -20.86 -26.33 3.72
N LYS A 393 -20.66 -26.41 5.03
CA LYS A 393 -19.88 -27.47 5.69
C LYS A 393 -20.50 -28.84 5.40
N LEU A 394 -21.83 -28.96 5.58
CA LEU A 394 -22.55 -30.21 5.27
C LEU A 394 -22.44 -30.58 3.79
N ALA A 395 -22.66 -29.63 2.87
CA ALA A 395 -22.53 -29.88 1.42
C ALA A 395 -21.09 -30.29 1.05
N TYR A 396 -20.10 -29.61 1.59
CA TYR A 396 -18.68 -29.93 1.34
C TYR A 396 -18.33 -31.33 1.85
N THR A 397 -18.77 -31.69 3.06
CA THR A 397 -18.56 -33.02 3.65
C THR A 397 -19.25 -34.11 2.83
N ALA A 398 -20.43 -33.86 2.27
CA ALA A 398 -21.16 -34.82 1.43
C ALA A 398 -20.46 -35.07 0.07
N VAL A 399 -19.86 -34.03 -0.52
CA VAL A 399 -19.20 -34.11 -1.85
C VAL A 399 -17.76 -34.65 -1.71
N LYS A 400 -17.02 -34.18 -0.70
CA LYS A 400 -15.59 -34.51 -0.49
C LYS A 400 -15.34 -35.52 0.59
N GLY A 401 -16.37 -35.95 1.33
CA GLY A 401 -16.23 -36.79 2.52
C GLY A 401 -15.60 -38.16 2.31
N LYS A 402 -15.51 -38.65 1.06
CA LYS A 402 -14.78 -39.88 0.72
C LYS A 402 -13.26 -39.67 0.64
N ASP A 403 -12.82 -38.42 0.43
CA ASP A 403 -11.40 -38.07 0.30
C ASP A 403 -10.81 -37.63 1.66
N TYR A 404 -11.61 -37.61 2.75
CA TYR A 404 -11.12 -37.28 4.09
C TYR A 404 -10.30 -38.42 4.66
N LEU A 405 -9.02 -38.14 4.86
CA LEU A 405 -8.16 -38.96 5.70
C LEU A 405 -8.76 -39.11 7.09
N SER A 406 -8.79 -40.33 7.62
CA SER A 406 -8.99 -40.57 9.04
C SER A 406 -7.77 -40.00 9.78
N PHE A 407 -7.95 -38.85 10.38
CA PHE A 407 -6.90 -38.14 11.10
C PHE A 407 -7.23 -38.11 12.60
N PRO A 408 -6.27 -38.29 13.53
CA PRO A 408 -4.87 -38.61 13.29
C PRO A 408 -4.68 -40.05 12.76
N ASP A 409 -3.71 -40.21 11.84
CA ASP A 409 -3.25 -41.51 11.36
C ASP A 409 -1.91 -41.91 12.06
N GLU A 410 -1.33 -43.05 11.68
CA GLU A 410 -0.08 -43.56 12.26
C GLU A 410 1.13 -42.61 12.03
N ARG A 411 1.01 -41.59 11.16
CA ARG A 411 2.05 -40.64 10.82
C ARG A 411 2.13 -39.45 11.78
N GLY A 412 1.16 -39.32 12.69
CA GLY A 412 1.14 -38.28 13.71
C GLY A 412 0.62 -36.93 13.18
N GLY A 413 0.59 -35.95 14.05
CA GLY A 413 0.13 -34.59 13.81
C GLY A 413 -1.07 -34.22 14.71
N MET A 414 -1.53 -32.95 14.62
CA MET A 414 -2.70 -32.47 15.37
C MET A 414 -3.58 -31.57 14.51
N LEU A 415 -4.86 -31.50 14.85
CA LEU A 415 -5.76 -30.57 14.19
C LEU A 415 -5.54 -29.14 14.70
N TRP A 416 -5.66 -28.15 13.79
CA TRP A 416 -5.68 -26.73 14.16
C TRP A 416 -6.75 -26.43 15.21
N SER A 417 -7.92 -27.02 15.07
CA SER A 417 -9.02 -26.85 16.03
C SER A 417 -8.71 -27.39 17.42
N GLU A 418 -7.93 -28.48 17.52
CA GLU A 418 -7.47 -29.03 18.80
C GLU A 418 -6.42 -28.13 19.43
N LEU A 419 -5.41 -27.68 18.65
CA LEU A 419 -4.41 -26.70 19.10
C LEU A 419 -5.08 -25.46 19.71
N VAL A 420 -6.05 -24.87 19.00
CA VAL A 420 -6.77 -23.68 19.45
C VAL A 420 -7.62 -23.98 20.69
N ALA A 421 -8.21 -25.18 20.79
CA ALA A 421 -9.01 -25.58 21.97
C ALA A 421 -8.13 -25.82 23.22
N GLU A 422 -6.93 -26.38 23.05
CA GLU A 422 -5.94 -26.57 24.12
C GLU A 422 -5.40 -25.24 24.64
N GLY A 423 -5.37 -24.20 23.83
CA GLY A 423 -4.86 -22.86 24.15
C GLY A 423 -5.62 -22.09 25.22
N LYS A 424 -6.46 -22.74 26.00
CA LYS A 424 -7.22 -22.09 27.08
C LYS A 424 -6.29 -21.74 28.25
N LYS A 425 -6.07 -20.40 28.46
CA LYS A 425 -5.53 -19.81 29.71
C LYS A 425 -4.01 -19.90 29.94
N SER A 426 -3.18 -20.05 28.94
CA SER A 426 -1.75 -19.79 29.13
C SER A 426 -1.51 -18.28 29.24
N GLU A 427 -0.76 -17.86 30.27
CA GLU A 427 -0.25 -16.49 30.29
C GLU A 427 0.75 -16.34 29.13
N LEU A 428 0.39 -15.50 28.16
CA LEU A 428 1.24 -15.22 27.03
C LEU A 428 2.29 -14.16 27.41
N PRO A 429 3.51 -14.27 26.90
CA PRO A 429 4.55 -13.30 27.19
C PRO A 429 4.22 -11.92 26.57
N ASP A 430 4.68 -10.88 27.23
CA ASP A 430 4.73 -9.55 26.62
C ASP A 430 5.97 -9.46 25.71
N ILE A 431 5.72 -9.26 24.43
CA ILE A 431 6.78 -9.17 23.44
C ILE A 431 7.20 -7.71 23.25
N VAL A 432 8.45 -7.43 23.57
CA VAL A 432 9.06 -6.13 23.34
C VAL A 432 9.36 -5.99 21.84
N TYR A 433 8.97 -4.86 21.26
CA TYR A 433 9.30 -4.52 19.89
C TYR A 433 10.82 -4.45 19.67
N ASP A 434 11.27 -5.04 18.59
CA ASP A 434 12.66 -4.94 18.10
C ASP A 434 12.62 -4.88 16.57
N LYS A 435 13.06 -3.75 16.01
CA LYS A 435 13.08 -3.52 14.54
C LYS A 435 14.00 -4.50 13.79
N ASN A 436 14.94 -5.14 14.46
CA ASN A 436 15.89 -6.08 13.87
C ASN A 436 15.46 -7.54 14.04
N ARG A 437 14.34 -7.81 14.73
CA ARG A 437 13.83 -9.16 14.89
C ARG A 437 13.06 -9.58 13.65
N PRO A 438 13.40 -10.75 13.03
CA PRO A 438 12.56 -11.33 11.98
C PRO A 438 11.16 -11.66 12.52
N ALA A 439 10.14 -11.23 11.80
CA ALA A 439 8.74 -11.57 12.06
C ALA A 439 8.21 -12.55 11.02
N VAL A 440 8.66 -12.40 9.77
CA VAL A 440 8.22 -13.18 8.62
C VAL A 440 9.42 -13.57 7.76
N ILE A 441 9.40 -14.80 7.23
CA ILE A 441 10.29 -15.25 6.15
C ILE A 441 9.44 -15.54 4.93
N LEU A 442 9.78 -14.87 3.81
CA LEU A 442 9.23 -15.14 2.49
C LEU A 442 10.33 -15.69 1.59
N TYR A 443 9.97 -16.46 0.58
CA TYR A 443 10.95 -17.04 -0.33
C TYR A 443 10.83 -16.46 -1.73
N SER A 444 11.97 -16.13 -2.33
CA SER A 444 12.07 -15.77 -3.74
C SER A 444 12.77 -16.86 -4.53
N GLY A 445 12.34 -17.09 -5.76
CA GLY A 445 13.06 -17.96 -6.69
C GLY A 445 14.46 -17.38 -6.94
N GLY A 446 15.48 -18.01 -6.38
CA GLY A 446 16.86 -17.60 -6.54
C GLY A 446 17.30 -17.61 -8.01
N THR A 447 18.17 -16.67 -8.37
CA THR A 447 18.79 -16.63 -9.70
C THR A 447 19.85 -17.71 -9.89
N THR A 448 20.25 -18.38 -8.80
CA THR A 448 21.27 -19.44 -8.72
C THR A 448 20.69 -20.84 -8.64
N GLY A 449 19.35 -21.01 -8.70
CA GLY A 449 18.65 -22.30 -8.66
C GLY A 449 17.91 -22.58 -7.35
N GLU A 450 18.49 -22.29 -6.18
CA GLU A 450 17.81 -22.53 -4.89
C GLU A 450 17.07 -21.29 -4.40
N PRO A 451 15.84 -21.46 -3.84
CA PRO A 451 15.10 -20.34 -3.26
C PRO A 451 15.80 -19.74 -2.04
N LYS A 452 15.76 -18.40 -1.92
CA LYS A 452 16.34 -17.66 -0.79
C LYS A 452 15.26 -17.28 0.21
N GLY A 453 15.52 -17.47 1.50
CA GLY A 453 14.66 -16.99 2.58
C GLY A 453 14.94 -15.52 2.88
N ILE A 454 13.95 -14.66 2.68
CA ILE A 454 14.04 -13.21 2.91
C ILE A 454 13.48 -12.93 4.29
N MET A 455 14.30 -12.41 5.19
CA MET A 455 13.91 -12.07 6.55
C MET A 455 13.33 -10.66 6.62
N LEU A 456 12.09 -10.55 7.05
CA LEU A 456 11.34 -9.30 7.17
C LEU A 456 10.91 -9.07 8.62
N SER A 457 11.08 -7.84 9.10
CA SER A 457 10.72 -7.44 10.47
C SER A 457 9.31 -6.89 10.57
N ASP A 458 8.82 -6.71 11.80
CA ASP A 458 7.60 -5.97 12.11
C ASP A 458 7.62 -4.57 11.48
N MET A 459 8.77 -3.87 11.56
CA MET A 459 8.94 -2.54 10.98
C MET A 459 8.69 -2.54 9.48
N ASN A 460 9.20 -3.52 8.74
CA ASN A 460 9.05 -3.56 7.29
C ASN A 460 7.58 -3.62 6.87
N PHE A 461 6.78 -4.46 7.54
CA PHE A 461 5.34 -4.57 7.25
C PHE A 461 4.55 -3.35 7.72
N ASN A 462 4.82 -2.84 8.91
CA ASN A 462 4.15 -1.67 9.46
C ASN A 462 4.45 -0.42 8.61
N ALA A 463 5.71 -0.26 8.18
CA ALA A 463 6.10 0.84 7.29
C ALA A 463 5.38 0.76 5.96
N LEU A 464 5.34 -0.43 5.34
CA LEU A 464 4.57 -0.63 4.11
C LEU A 464 3.10 -0.22 4.28
N ALA A 465 2.45 -0.63 5.38
CA ALA A 465 1.05 -0.29 5.64
C ALA A 465 0.84 1.22 5.72
N MET A 466 1.74 1.94 6.41
CA MET A 466 1.67 3.40 6.54
C MET A 466 1.92 4.11 5.19
N GLN A 467 2.96 3.68 4.46
CA GLN A 467 3.33 4.24 3.17
C GLN A 467 2.27 3.99 2.09
N ALA A 468 1.74 2.76 2.02
CA ALA A 468 0.73 2.37 1.04
C ALA A 468 -0.53 3.23 1.16
N ARG A 469 -0.98 3.54 2.38
CA ARG A 469 -2.14 4.42 2.61
C ARG A 469 -1.98 5.77 1.89
N ILE A 470 -0.80 6.38 2.01
CA ILE A 470 -0.51 7.67 1.39
C ILE A 470 -0.36 7.53 -0.13
N ALA A 471 0.44 6.54 -0.59
CA ALA A 471 0.70 6.32 -2.01
C ALA A 471 -0.54 5.91 -2.80
N MET A 472 -1.47 5.21 -2.18
CA MET A 472 -2.74 4.85 -2.81
C MET A 472 -3.64 6.06 -3.06
N GLU A 473 -3.41 7.19 -2.38
CA GLU A 473 -4.28 8.39 -2.49
C GLU A 473 -5.77 8.04 -2.36
N CYS A 474 -6.06 7.05 -1.54
CA CYS A 474 -7.38 6.53 -1.25
C CYS A 474 -7.62 6.57 0.25
N GLU A 475 -8.82 6.97 0.65
CA GLU A 475 -9.19 6.91 2.06
C GLU A 475 -9.62 5.51 2.43
N PHE A 476 -9.12 5.07 3.58
CA PHE A 476 -9.62 3.86 4.23
C PHE A 476 -10.73 4.27 5.20
N SER A 477 -11.95 4.35 4.69
CA SER A 477 -13.14 4.58 5.51
C SER A 477 -13.72 3.28 6.05
N ARG A 478 -14.58 3.40 7.05
CA ARG A 478 -15.27 2.27 7.67
C ARG A 478 -16.06 1.45 6.63
N GLY A 479 -15.96 0.13 6.74
CA GLY A 479 -16.70 -0.80 5.87
C GLY A 479 -16.07 -1.06 4.51
N LEU A 480 -14.91 -0.51 4.20
CA LEU A 480 -14.18 -0.82 2.97
C LEU A 480 -13.69 -2.26 2.96
N LYS A 481 -13.69 -2.83 1.77
CA LYS A 481 -13.28 -4.22 1.52
C LYS A 481 -12.18 -4.27 0.49
N ASN A 482 -11.18 -5.11 0.74
CA ASN A 482 -10.17 -5.49 -0.25
C ASN A 482 -10.41 -6.93 -0.71
N LEU A 483 -10.37 -7.19 -2.00
CA LEU A 483 -10.37 -8.56 -2.53
C LEU A 483 -8.96 -9.15 -2.39
N SER A 484 -8.75 -9.93 -1.31
CA SER A 484 -7.45 -10.52 -0.97
C SER A 484 -7.24 -11.83 -1.75
N ALA A 485 -7.07 -11.69 -3.08
CA ALA A 485 -6.88 -12.79 -4.01
C ALA A 485 -5.40 -13.16 -4.21
N MET A 486 -4.48 -12.21 -3.99
CA MET A 486 -3.04 -12.47 -4.07
C MET A 486 -2.60 -13.34 -2.88
N PRO A 487 -1.74 -14.35 -3.13
CA PRO A 487 -1.39 -15.32 -2.08
C PRO A 487 -0.60 -14.73 -0.92
N MET A 488 -0.88 -15.17 0.32
CA MET A 488 -0.18 -14.74 1.53
C MET A 488 1.29 -15.20 1.60
N PHE A 489 1.67 -16.26 0.87
CA PHE A 489 3.08 -16.66 0.76
C PHE A 489 3.92 -15.75 -0.14
N HIS A 490 3.32 -14.68 -0.66
CA HIS A 490 3.98 -13.62 -1.40
C HIS A 490 3.75 -12.27 -0.72
N GLY A 491 4.77 -11.42 -0.66
CA GLY A 491 4.70 -10.12 0.00
C GLY A 491 3.53 -9.24 -0.47
N PHE A 492 3.14 -9.33 -1.76
CA PHE A 492 2.01 -8.59 -2.31
C PHE A 492 0.68 -9.00 -1.65
N GLY A 493 0.43 -10.32 -1.50
CA GLY A 493 -0.75 -10.80 -0.79
C GLY A 493 -0.69 -10.49 0.70
N LEU A 494 0.45 -10.76 1.35
CA LEU A 494 0.60 -10.60 2.79
C LEU A 494 0.65 -9.13 3.22
N GLY A 495 1.52 -8.35 2.61
CA GLY A 495 1.75 -6.95 2.98
C GLY A 495 0.60 -6.03 2.58
N ILE A 496 0.25 -5.99 1.28
CA ILE A 496 -0.83 -5.13 0.76
C ILE A 496 -2.20 -5.77 0.97
N GLY A 497 -2.35 -7.08 0.67
CA GLY A 497 -3.66 -7.75 0.66
C GLY A 497 -4.21 -8.09 2.05
N ILE A 498 -3.38 -8.22 3.07
CA ILE A 498 -3.79 -8.59 4.44
C ILE A 498 -3.37 -7.53 5.46
N HIS A 499 -2.04 -7.33 5.67
CA HIS A 499 -1.58 -6.50 6.79
C HIS A 499 -2.01 -5.04 6.66
N THR A 500 -1.79 -4.40 5.51
CA THR A 500 -2.23 -3.01 5.25
C THR A 500 -3.74 -2.86 5.45
N VAL A 501 -4.53 -3.82 4.97
CA VAL A 501 -5.99 -3.80 5.08
C VAL A 501 -6.44 -3.84 6.55
N LEU A 502 -5.87 -4.76 7.35
CA LEU A 502 -6.23 -4.92 8.76
C LEU A 502 -5.76 -3.76 9.64
N VAL A 503 -4.58 -3.20 9.39
CA VAL A 503 -4.06 -2.03 10.11
C VAL A 503 -4.98 -0.81 9.93
N HIS A 504 -5.59 -0.66 8.76
CA HIS A 504 -6.47 0.47 8.43
C HIS A 504 -7.97 0.18 8.61
N ASN A 505 -8.34 -0.81 9.43
CA ASN A 505 -9.73 -1.16 9.73
C ASN A 505 -10.61 -1.48 8.51
N ALA A 506 -10.01 -1.93 7.41
CA ALA A 506 -10.74 -2.45 6.25
C ALA A 506 -10.91 -3.98 6.35
N CYS A 507 -11.74 -4.56 5.50
CA CYS A 507 -12.08 -5.98 5.52
C CYS A 507 -11.37 -6.76 4.42
N CYS A 508 -10.68 -7.85 4.77
CA CYS A 508 -10.08 -8.79 3.85
C CYS A 508 -11.13 -9.78 3.32
N VAL A 509 -11.48 -9.72 2.05
CA VAL A 509 -12.28 -10.77 1.39
C VAL A 509 -11.31 -11.86 0.90
N LEU A 510 -11.14 -12.90 1.70
CA LEU A 510 -10.14 -13.94 1.48
C LEU A 510 -10.54 -14.90 0.34
N MET A 511 -9.65 -15.07 -0.63
CA MET A 511 -9.80 -16.04 -1.71
C MET A 511 -8.67 -17.07 -1.65
N PRO A 512 -8.99 -18.34 -1.38
CA PRO A 512 -7.97 -19.40 -1.28
C PRO A 512 -7.40 -19.83 -2.64
N GLN A 513 -8.16 -19.63 -3.71
CA GLN A 513 -7.79 -19.95 -5.08
C GLN A 513 -8.42 -18.95 -6.04
N VAL A 514 -7.70 -18.60 -7.10
CA VAL A 514 -8.19 -17.72 -8.16
C VAL A 514 -8.58 -18.57 -9.38
N ASN A 515 -9.86 -18.56 -9.71
CA ASN A 515 -10.39 -19.01 -10.98
C ASN A 515 -11.46 -18.02 -11.46
N THR A 516 -11.67 -17.93 -12.76
CA THR A 516 -12.51 -16.89 -13.40
C THR A 516 -13.90 -16.78 -12.77
N LYS A 517 -14.61 -17.90 -12.63
CA LYS A 517 -15.98 -17.92 -12.12
C LYS A 517 -16.08 -17.53 -10.65
N GLU A 518 -15.19 -18.08 -9.81
CA GLU A 518 -15.20 -17.77 -8.38
C GLU A 518 -14.78 -16.32 -8.14
N TYR A 519 -13.83 -15.81 -8.90
CA TYR A 519 -13.39 -14.42 -8.82
C TYR A 519 -14.54 -13.45 -9.11
N ALA A 520 -15.19 -13.60 -10.26
CA ALA A 520 -16.33 -12.78 -10.65
C ALA A 520 -17.49 -12.88 -9.64
N THR A 521 -17.87 -14.12 -9.27
CA THR A 521 -18.95 -14.34 -8.30
C THR A 521 -18.65 -13.69 -6.95
N THR A 522 -17.41 -13.78 -6.46
CA THR A 522 -17.02 -13.18 -5.18
C THR A 522 -16.98 -11.66 -5.28
N MET A 523 -16.44 -11.12 -6.36
CA MET A 523 -16.38 -9.69 -6.62
C MET A 523 -17.78 -9.06 -6.67
N LEU A 524 -18.72 -9.65 -7.40
CA LEU A 524 -20.09 -9.15 -7.49
C LEU A 524 -20.88 -9.29 -6.20
N ARG A 525 -20.66 -10.38 -5.44
CA ARG A 525 -21.33 -10.62 -4.16
C ARG A 525 -20.82 -9.71 -3.06
N GLU A 526 -19.49 -9.60 -2.89
CA GLU A 526 -18.87 -8.90 -1.76
C GLU A 526 -18.66 -7.41 -2.05
N LYS A 527 -18.64 -7.02 -3.33
CA LYS A 527 -18.43 -5.63 -3.80
C LYS A 527 -17.21 -4.98 -3.16
N PRO A 528 -16.00 -5.53 -3.35
CA PRO A 528 -14.78 -4.98 -2.77
C PRO A 528 -14.47 -3.60 -3.37
N ASN A 529 -13.95 -2.70 -2.55
CA ASN A 529 -13.57 -1.35 -2.98
C ASN A 529 -12.18 -1.32 -3.61
N PHE A 530 -11.32 -2.25 -3.18
CA PHE A 530 -9.95 -2.35 -3.66
C PHE A 530 -9.65 -3.74 -4.22
N ILE A 531 -8.88 -3.73 -5.29
CA ILE A 531 -8.37 -4.95 -5.94
C ILE A 531 -6.89 -4.74 -6.23
N ALA A 532 -6.07 -5.67 -5.76
CA ALA A 532 -4.66 -5.77 -6.12
C ALA A 532 -4.43 -7.10 -6.84
N GLY A 533 -3.71 -7.07 -7.97
CA GLY A 533 -3.51 -8.26 -8.79
C GLY A 533 -2.36 -8.14 -9.78
N VAL A 534 -2.14 -9.22 -10.50
CA VAL A 534 -1.19 -9.31 -11.62
C VAL A 534 -1.94 -9.11 -12.95
N PRO A 535 -1.28 -8.74 -14.06
CA PRO A 535 -1.93 -8.50 -15.35
C PRO A 535 -2.83 -9.64 -15.85
N THR A 536 -2.47 -10.90 -15.55
CA THR A 536 -3.27 -12.07 -15.92
C THR A 536 -4.66 -12.09 -15.25
N ILE A 537 -4.78 -11.60 -14.01
CA ILE A 537 -6.07 -11.46 -13.32
C ILE A 537 -6.94 -10.43 -14.03
N PHE A 538 -6.37 -9.32 -14.48
CA PHE A 538 -7.12 -8.28 -15.19
C PHE A 538 -7.56 -8.74 -16.59
N ARG A 539 -6.72 -9.50 -17.28
CA ARG A 539 -7.10 -10.14 -18.55
C ARG A 539 -8.29 -11.10 -18.36
N MET A 540 -8.26 -11.89 -17.29
CA MET A 540 -9.34 -12.78 -16.91
C MET A 540 -10.64 -12.00 -16.60
N LEU A 541 -10.53 -10.87 -15.90
CA LEU A 541 -11.66 -10.02 -15.52
C LEU A 541 -12.40 -9.51 -16.77
N ILE A 542 -11.68 -8.88 -17.71
CA ILE A 542 -12.29 -8.30 -18.92
C ILE A 542 -12.81 -9.37 -19.90
N GLY A 543 -12.32 -10.61 -19.83
CA GLY A 543 -12.77 -11.74 -20.64
C GLY A 543 -13.98 -12.49 -20.06
N SER A 544 -14.42 -12.17 -18.82
CA SER A 544 -15.52 -12.88 -18.17
C SER A 544 -16.88 -12.31 -18.56
N LYS A 545 -17.79 -13.17 -19.03
CA LYS A 545 -19.19 -12.83 -19.32
C LYS A 545 -20.01 -12.55 -18.05
N ASP A 546 -19.51 -12.92 -16.86
CA ASP A 546 -20.23 -12.71 -15.60
C ASP A 546 -20.41 -11.23 -15.26
N PHE A 547 -19.66 -10.34 -15.92
CA PHE A 547 -19.79 -8.88 -15.76
C PHE A 547 -20.71 -8.22 -16.79
N GLU A 548 -21.25 -8.95 -17.78
CA GLU A 548 -22.19 -8.37 -18.74
C GLU A 548 -23.38 -7.74 -18.00
N ASN A 549 -23.61 -6.42 -18.23
CA ASN A 549 -24.64 -5.61 -17.58
C ASN A 549 -24.47 -5.33 -16.07
N GLU A 550 -23.37 -5.70 -15.47
CA GLU A 550 -23.08 -5.43 -14.05
C GLU A 550 -22.43 -4.04 -13.87
N LYS A 551 -22.70 -3.40 -12.74
CA LYS A 551 -22.07 -2.14 -12.36
C LYS A 551 -20.93 -2.36 -11.37
N LEU A 552 -19.75 -1.80 -11.65
CA LEU A 552 -18.57 -1.89 -10.83
C LEU A 552 -18.27 -0.57 -10.09
N SER A 553 -19.26 0.30 -9.92
CA SER A 553 -19.14 1.60 -9.25
C SER A 553 -18.74 1.53 -7.77
N PHE A 554 -18.69 0.33 -7.17
CA PHE A 554 -18.19 0.10 -5.84
C PHE A 554 -16.64 0.11 -5.74
N LEU A 555 -15.93 0.05 -6.90
CA LEU A 555 -14.47 0.08 -6.94
C LEU A 555 -13.95 1.51 -6.71
N ASN A 556 -13.01 1.64 -5.76
CA ASN A 556 -12.31 2.88 -5.44
C ASN A 556 -10.85 2.86 -5.92
N GLY A 557 -10.28 1.66 -6.12
CA GLY A 557 -8.90 1.50 -6.61
C GLY A 557 -8.63 0.10 -7.15
N MET A 558 -7.82 0.07 -8.21
CA MET A 558 -7.32 -1.16 -8.83
C MET A 558 -5.82 -1.03 -9.08
N PHE A 559 -5.04 -2.00 -8.58
CA PHE A 559 -3.58 -1.94 -8.54
C PHE A 559 -2.97 -3.15 -9.22
N SER A 560 -2.10 -2.89 -10.21
CA SER A 560 -1.33 -3.93 -10.90
C SER A 560 0.10 -3.96 -10.39
N GLY A 561 0.62 -5.14 -10.09
CA GLY A 561 2.00 -5.30 -9.68
C GLY A 561 2.49 -6.72 -9.90
N GLY A 562 3.77 -6.95 -9.61
CA GLY A 562 4.41 -8.26 -9.72
C GLY A 562 4.84 -8.66 -11.13
N ASP A 563 4.26 -8.06 -12.17
CA ASP A 563 4.67 -8.21 -13.56
C ASP A 563 4.35 -6.94 -14.35
N SER A 564 4.98 -6.73 -15.51
CA SER A 564 4.74 -5.58 -16.38
C SER A 564 3.33 -5.65 -16.97
N MET A 565 2.60 -4.54 -16.92
CA MET A 565 1.28 -4.43 -17.53
C MET A 565 1.41 -3.88 -18.96
N PRO A 566 1.02 -4.67 -20.01
CA PRO A 566 1.02 -4.16 -21.37
C PRO A 566 0.10 -2.95 -21.53
N ALA A 567 0.55 -1.91 -22.23
CA ALA A 567 -0.21 -0.65 -22.39
C ALA A 567 -1.59 -0.88 -23.02
N GLU A 568 -1.69 -1.81 -23.97
CA GLU A 568 -2.98 -2.19 -24.58
C GLU A 568 -3.92 -2.85 -23.57
N LEU A 569 -3.40 -3.77 -22.74
CA LEU A 569 -4.19 -4.40 -21.68
C LEU A 569 -4.69 -3.36 -20.69
N LYS A 570 -3.83 -2.42 -20.27
CA LYS A 570 -4.23 -1.32 -19.38
C LYS A 570 -5.37 -0.50 -19.98
N LYS A 571 -5.26 -0.09 -21.25
CA LYS A 571 -6.31 0.63 -21.96
C LYS A 571 -7.63 -0.15 -22.00
N ASN A 572 -7.55 -1.44 -22.27
CA ASN A 572 -8.74 -2.30 -22.36
C ASN A 572 -9.42 -2.44 -21.00
N VAL A 573 -8.62 -2.59 -19.90
CA VAL A 573 -9.17 -2.67 -18.53
C VAL A 573 -9.76 -1.34 -18.10
N ASP A 574 -9.09 -0.21 -18.35
CA ASP A 574 -9.62 1.12 -18.02
C ASP A 574 -10.94 1.41 -18.77
N SER A 575 -11.02 1.05 -20.05
CA SER A 575 -12.24 1.16 -20.86
C SER A 575 -13.36 0.26 -20.33
N PHE A 576 -13.05 -0.97 -19.95
CA PHE A 576 -13.99 -1.90 -19.33
C PHE A 576 -14.54 -1.34 -18.02
N LEU A 577 -13.69 -0.83 -17.12
CA LEU A 577 -14.10 -0.21 -15.86
C LEU A 577 -15.07 0.95 -16.10
N HIS A 578 -14.72 1.86 -17.02
CA HIS A 578 -15.57 3.00 -17.38
C HIS A 578 -16.94 2.57 -17.93
N SER A 579 -16.98 1.58 -18.83
CA SER A 579 -18.25 1.07 -19.38
C SER A 579 -19.15 0.44 -18.31
N HIS A 580 -18.58 -0.04 -17.21
CA HIS A 580 -19.28 -0.61 -16.07
C HIS A 580 -19.49 0.39 -14.92
N GLY A 581 -19.26 1.69 -15.15
CA GLY A 581 -19.52 2.77 -14.19
C GLY A 581 -18.49 2.91 -13.07
N ALA A 582 -17.29 2.32 -13.22
CA ALA A 582 -16.16 2.53 -12.33
C ALA A 582 -15.22 3.57 -12.96
N TYR A 583 -15.25 4.82 -12.47
CA TYR A 583 -14.44 5.92 -13.00
C TYR A 583 -13.06 5.98 -12.36
N ILE A 584 -12.35 4.86 -12.41
CA ILE A 584 -10.98 4.69 -11.92
C ILE A 584 -10.09 4.17 -13.05
N GLN A 585 -8.78 4.30 -12.86
CA GLN A 585 -7.77 3.70 -13.72
C GLN A 585 -6.99 2.63 -12.96
N VAL A 586 -6.49 1.62 -13.67
CA VAL A 586 -5.54 0.68 -13.10
C VAL A 586 -4.21 1.42 -12.88
N ARG A 587 -3.69 1.34 -11.65
CA ARG A 587 -2.43 1.95 -11.25
C ARG A 587 -1.35 0.88 -11.14
N GLU A 588 -0.20 1.15 -11.72
CA GLU A 588 0.92 0.21 -11.74
C GLU A 588 1.83 0.47 -10.56
N GLY A 589 2.24 -0.60 -9.87
CA GLY A 589 3.18 -0.56 -8.76
C GLY A 589 4.36 -1.49 -8.98
N TYR A 590 5.51 -1.13 -8.42
CA TYR A 590 6.73 -1.90 -8.47
C TYR A 590 7.27 -2.16 -7.06
N GLY A 591 7.94 -3.27 -6.93
CA GLY A 591 8.67 -3.71 -5.76
C GLY A 591 9.11 -5.15 -5.85
N LEU A 592 9.76 -5.62 -4.83
CA LEU A 592 10.32 -6.96 -4.73
C LEU A 592 10.17 -7.46 -3.29
N THR A 593 10.30 -8.77 -3.08
CA THR A 593 10.12 -9.38 -1.76
C THR A 593 11.11 -8.83 -0.74
N GLU A 594 12.31 -8.42 -1.17
CA GLU A 594 13.35 -7.81 -0.38
C GLU A 594 13.00 -6.41 0.18
N CYS A 595 11.90 -5.81 -0.27
CA CYS A 595 11.28 -4.63 0.34
C CYS A 595 9.80 -4.89 0.68
N VAL A 596 9.49 -6.07 1.19
CA VAL A 596 8.18 -6.65 1.44
C VAL A 596 7.43 -6.92 0.13
N THR A 597 7.16 -5.85 -0.68
CA THR A 597 6.52 -5.98 -1.99
C THR A 597 6.54 -4.67 -2.78
N ALA A 598 5.73 -3.68 -2.39
CA ALA A 598 5.57 -2.43 -3.13
C ALA A 598 6.41 -1.32 -2.51
N SER A 599 7.08 -0.55 -3.34
CA SER A 599 7.91 0.60 -2.95
C SER A 599 7.71 1.80 -3.87
N CYS A 600 6.91 1.64 -4.94
CA CYS A 600 6.64 2.65 -5.95
C CYS A 600 5.24 2.41 -6.53
N LEU A 601 4.49 3.47 -6.87
CA LEU A 601 3.15 3.39 -7.45
C LEU A 601 2.88 4.58 -8.38
N THR A 602 2.20 4.35 -9.51
CA THR A 602 1.71 5.44 -10.36
C THR A 602 0.71 6.32 -9.62
N PRO A 603 0.87 7.66 -9.63
CA PRO A 603 -0.08 8.58 -8.99
C PRO A 603 -1.48 8.49 -9.60
N LYS A 604 -2.50 8.85 -8.80
CA LYS A 604 -3.91 8.76 -9.22
C LYS A 604 -4.26 9.68 -10.39
N HIS A 605 -3.66 10.85 -10.45
CA HIS A 605 -4.00 11.91 -11.42
C HIS A 605 -2.85 12.35 -12.32
N ALA A 606 -1.69 11.70 -12.23
CA ALA A 606 -0.47 12.08 -12.96
C ALA A 606 0.21 10.84 -13.56
N TYR A 607 -0.49 10.13 -14.42
CA TYR A 607 0.04 8.95 -15.10
C TYR A 607 1.05 9.35 -16.18
N LYS A 608 2.23 8.68 -16.17
CA LYS A 608 3.20 8.72 -17.27
C LYS A 608 3.33 7.32 -17.87
N GLU A 609 3.10 7.20 -19.16
CA GLU A 609 3.15 5.92 -19.89
C GLU A 609 4.52 5.26 -19.79
N GLY A 610 4.54 3.97 -19.47
CA GLY A 610 5.75 3.16 -19.28
C GLY A 610 6.48 3.37 -17.97
N SER A 611 6.03 4.30 -17.12
CA SER A 611 6.53 4.49 -15.76
C SER A 611 5.86 3.51 -14.79
N ILE A 612 6.63 3.05 -13.80
CA ILE A 612 6.13 2.31 -12.63
C ILE A 612 5.72 3.25 -11.48
N GLY A 613 5.75 4.56 -11.70
CA GLY A 613 5.27 5.60 -10.79
C GLY A 613 6.34 6.32 -10.00
N LEU A 614 5.93 6.85 -8.86
CA LEU A 614 6.77 7.57 -7.89
C LEU A 614 7.06 6.69 -6.68
N PRO A 615 8.24 6.81 -6.04
CA PRO A 615 8.56 6.14 -4.78
C PRO A 615 7.53 6.42 -3.69
N PHE A 616 7.34 5.46 -2.80
CA PHE A 616 6.56 5.66 -1.58
C PHE A 616 7.22 6.69 -0.65
N PRO A 617 6.48 7.35 0.24
CA PRO A 617 7.08 8.21 1.27
C PRO A 617 8.22 7.50 2.01
N ASP A 618 9.29 8.21 2.33
CA ASP A 618 10.50 7.70 3.00
C ASP A 618 11.19 6.52 2.29
N THR A 619 10.86 6.29 1.01
CA THR A 619 11.53 5.30 0.17
C THR A 619 12.35 6.02 -0.88
N LEU A 620 13.66 5.91 -0.76
CA LEU A 620 14.59 6.55 -1.66
C LEU A 620 14.95 5.61 -2.81
N TYR A 621 14.98 6.17 -4.00
CA TYR A 621 15.44 5.50 -5.20
C TYR A 621 16.64 6.25 -5.77
N LYS A 622 17.63 5.54 -6.25
CA LYS A 622 18.63 6.09 -7.15
C LYS A 622 19.06 5.06 -8.19
N ILE A 623 19.61 5.52 -9.27
CA ILE A 623 20.18 4.68 -10.32
C ILE A 623 21.69 4.69 -10.15
N VAL A 624 22.29 3.50 -10.16
CA VAL A 624 23.73 3.35 -10.06
C VAL A 624 24.29 2.59 -11.25
N ASN A 625 25.57 2.79 -11.52
CA ASN A 625 26.26 1.97 -12.51
C ASN A 625 26.32 0.52 -12.04
N VAL A 626 25.93 -0.42 -12.90
CA VAL A 626 25.80 -1.84 -12.57
C VAL A 626 27.05 -2.39 -11.87
N GLY A 627 26.84 -3.04 -10.74
CA GLY A 627 27.91 -3.62 -9.92
C GLY A 627 28.67 -2.64 -9.03
N THR A 628 28.34 -1.34 -9.08
CA THR A 628 28.98 -0.28 -8.29
C THR A 628 27.99 0.43 -7.37
N THR A 629 28.48 1.39 -6.56
CA THR A 629 27.66 2.30 -5.74
C THR A 629 27.56 3.70 -6.36
N CYS A 630 28.19 3.92 -7.55
CA CYS A 630 28.26 5.22 -8.20
C CYS A 630 26.90 5.61 -8.80
N ALA A 631 26.34 6.72 -8.34
CA ALA A 631 25.07 7.24 -8.85
C ALA A 631 25.21 7.76 -10.30
N LEU A 632 24.15 7.53 -11.09
CA LEU A 632 24.02 8.01 -12.46
C LEU A 632 23.04 9.20 -12.52
N PRO A 633 23.19 10.11 -13.49
CA PRO A 633 22.26 11.21 -13.70
C PRO A 633 20.85 10.74 -14.08
N HIS A 634 19.85 11.58 -13.84
CA HIS A 634 18.49 11.35 -14.32
C HIS A 634 18.45 11.08 -15.83
N GLY A 635 17.55 10.18 -16.25
CA GLY A 635 17.42 9.77 -17.65
C GLY A 635 18.45 8.74 -18.13
N THR A 636 19.41 8.34 -17.29
CA THR A 636 20.40 7.32 -17.61
C THR A 636 19.97 5.97 -17.08
N ASP A 637 20.03 4.93 -17.91
CA ASP A 637 19.73 3.55 -17.50
C ASP A 637 20.87 2.96 -16.66
N GLY A 638 20.53 2.32 -15.56
CA GLY A 638 21.45 1.64 -14.66
C GLY A 638 20.70 0.73 -13.69
N GLU A 639 21.37 0.24 -12.65
CA GLU A 639 20.73 -0.58 -11.62
C GLU A 639 19.88 0.31 -10.69
N ILE A 640 18.62 -0.08 -10.48
CA ILE A 640 17.74 0.52 -9.49
C ILE A 640 18.20 0.08 -8.10
N VAL A 641 18.47 1.03 -7.21
CA VAL A 641 18.75 0.74 -5.81
C VAL A 641 17.76 1.48 -4.89
N ILE A 642 17.36 0.82 -3.81
CA ILE A 642 16.29 1.27 -2.92
C ILE A 642 16.81 1.36 -1.48
N SER A 643 16.47 2.45 -0.78
CA SER A 643 16.71 2.59 0.66
C SER A 643 15.43 3.06 1.34
N GLY A 644 15.06 2.45 2.45
CA GLY A 644 13.86 2.82 3.20
C GLY A 644 13.47 1.79 4.27
N PRO A 645 12.44 2.08 5.06
CA PRO A 645 12.07 1.26 6.21
C PRO A 645 11.46 -0.11 5.84
N THR A 646 11.08 -0.32 4.57
CA THR A 646 10.55 -1.60 4.08
C THR A 646 11.64 -2.59 3.67
N VAL A 647 12.91 -2.15 3.58
CA VAL A 647 14.03 -3.00 3.14
C VAL A 647 14.30 -4.10 4.17
N MET A 648 14.48 -5.33 3.68
CA MET A 648 14.67 -6.55 4.46
C MET A 648 15.83 -6.47 5.46
N LEU A 649 15.83 -7.38 6.42
CA LEU A 649 16.97 -7.59 7.33
C LEU A 649 18.15 -8.31 6.66
N GLY A 650 17.87 -9.12 5.63
CA GLY A 650 18.84 -9.91 4.90
C GLY A 650 18.28 -11.27 4.47
N TYR A 651 19.14 -12.09 3.89
CA TYR A 651 18.81 -13.48 3.51
C TYR A 651 19.13 -14.43 4.64
N LEU A 652 18.21 -15.34 4.92
CA LEU A 652 18.35 -16.37 5.97
C LEU A 652 19.55 -17.28 5.70
N GLU A 653 20.43 -17.41 6.69
CA GLU A 653 21.64 -18.26 6.64
C GLU A 653 22.57 -17.95 5.43
N ASN A 654 22.48 -16.75 4.84
CA ASN A 654 23.26 -16.40 3.65
C ASN A 654 23.84 -14.96 3.76
N GLY A 655 24.93 -14.84 4.51
CA GLY A 655 25.60 -13.57 4.76
C GLY A 655 26.25 -12.94 3.52
N GLU A 656 26.80 -13.77 2.61
CA GLU A 656 27.46 -13.29 1.38
C GLU A 656 26.46 -12.64 0.42
N GLU A 657 25.33 -13.29 0.17
CA GLU A 657 24.27 -12.73 -0.66
C GLU A 657 23.63 -11.51 0.00
N THR A 658 23.51 -11.51 1.34
CA THR A 658 23.05 -10.33 2.09
C THR A 658 23.97 -9.14 1.87
N ALA A 659 25.28 -9.33 2.03
CA ALA A 659 26.28 -8.28 1.80
C ALA A 659 26.34 -7.83 0.32
N SER A 660 26.05 -8.73 -0.61
CA SER A 660 25.95 -8.39 -2.04
C SER A 660 24.72 -7.55 -2.35
N ALA A 661 23.57 -7.82 -1.69
CA ALA A 661 22.31 -7.13 -1.93
C ALA A 661 22.19 -5.83 -1.12
N LEU A 662 22.65 -5.82 0.13
CA LEU A 662 22.58 -4.67 1.04
C LEU A 662 23.94 -4.02 1.16
N ARG A 663 24.15 -2.89 0.46
CA ARG A 663 25.43 -2.18 0.43
C ARG A 663 25.32 -0.81 1.08
N ILE A 664 26.38 -0.41 1.81
CA ILE A 664 26.48 0.96 2.32
C ILE A 664 27.08 1.82 1.19
N HIS A 665 26.40 2.91 0.85
CA HIS A 665 26.87 3.87 -0.14
C HIS A 665 27.56 5.07 0.54
N GLU A 666 28.09 6.00 -0.26
CA GLU A 666 28.82 7.19 0.21
C GLU A 666 28.01 8.09 1.15
N ASP A 667 26.68 8.07 1.03
CA ASP A 667 25.74 8.77 1.91
C ASP A 667 25.55 8.12 3.29
N GLY A 668 26.29 7.03 3.58
CA GLY A 668 26.22 6.26 4.83
C GLY A 668 24.96 5.41 4.99
N ARG A 669 24.04 5.41 4.01
CA ARG A 669 22.80 4.63 4.04
C ARG A 669 23.02 3.23 3.47
N VAL A 670 22.23 2.29 3.98
CA VAL A 670 22.11 0.95 3.39
C VAL A 670 21.17 1.03 2.18
N TRP A 671 21.65 0.54 1.06
CA TRP A 671 20.90 0.47 -0.19
C TRP A 671 20.74 -0.98 -0.63
N LEU A 672 19.50 -1.34 -0.97
CA LEU A 672 19.17 -2.63 -1.58
C LEU A 672 19.45 -2.53 -3.08
N HIS A 673 20.40 -3.32 -3.55
CA HIS A 673 20.68 -3.57 -4.96
C HIS A 673 19.65 -4.56 -5.49
N THR A 674 18.74 -4.07 -6.32
CA THR A 674 17.57 -4.85 -6.74
C THR A 674 17.88 -5.90 -7.80
N GLY A 675 18.96 -5.73 -8.53
CA GLY A 675 19.26 -6.50 -9.73
C GLY A 675 18.34 -6.18 -10.92
N ASP A 676 17.62 -5.05 -10.84
CA ASP A 676 16.72 -4.55 -11.86
C ASP A 676 17.32 -3.31 -12.55
N MET A 677 17.24 -3.27 -13.88
CA MET A 677 17.62 -2.11 -14.68
C MET A 677 16.48 -1.13 -14.80
N GLY A 678 16.82 0.16 -14.76
CA GLY A 678 15.84 1.21 -14.98
C GLY A 678 16.45 2.60 -15.00
N CYS A 679 15.61 3.62 -15.08
CA CYS A 679 16.01 5.02 -14.96
C CYS A 679 14.99 5.82 -14.16
N ILE A 680 15.38 7.02 -13.74
CA ILE A 680 14.50 8.01 -13.09
C ILE A 680 14.54 9.26 -13.97
N ASP A 681 13.36 9.82 -14.31
CA ASP A 681 13.29 11.07 -15.06
C ASP A 681 13.45 12.31 -14.17
N SER A 682 13.48 13.50 -14.78
CA SER A 682 13.62 14.77 -14.06
C SER A 682 12.48 15.08 -13.08
N ASP A 683 11.31 14.46 -13.25
CA ASP A 683 10.15 14.63 -12.38
C ASP A 683 10.06 13.53 -11.30
N GLY A 684 11.08 12.67 -11.20
CA GLY A 684 11.19 11.61 -10.19
C GLY A 684 10.45 10.31 -10.54
N TYR A 685 9.84 10.20 -11.73
CA TYR A 685 9.20 8.95 -12.16
C TYR A 685 10.22 7.88 -12.46
N VAL A 686 9.97 6.68 -11.94
CA VAL A 686 10.81 5.51 -12.13
C VAL A 686 10.33 4.69 -13.32
N TYR A 687 11.27 4.24 -14.13
CA TYR A 687 11.03 3.38 -15.30
C TYR A 687 11.79 2.08 -15.12
N PHE A 688 11.07 0.97 -15.02
CA PHE A 688 11.64 -0.37 -15.04
C PHE A 688 11.96 -0.77 -16.50
N ARG A 689 13.14 -1.34 -16.73
CA ARG A 689 13.53 -1.88 -18.03
C ARG A 689 13.44 -3.38 -18.04
N GLN A 690 14.23 -4.05 -17.20
CA GLN A 690 14.29 -5.51 -17.09
C GLN A 690 15.16 -5.96 -15.91
N ARG A 691 15.26 -7.27 -15.70
CA ARG A 691 16.27 -7.89 -14.83
C ARG A 691 17.65 -7.85 -15.43
N ILE A 692 18.68 -7.47 -14.65
CA ILE A 692 20.09 -7.46 -15.10
C ILE A 692 20.48 -8.86 -15.61
N LYS A 693 20.08 -9.91 -14.92
CA LYS A 693 20.40 -11.31 -15.27
C LYS A 693 19.69 -11.85 -16.52
N ARG A 694 18.68 -11.13 -17.06
CA ARG A 694 18.02 -11.46 -18.34
C ARG A 694 18.69 -10.77 -19.54
N MET A 695 19.66 -9.92 -19.30
CA MET A 695 20.34 -9.21 -20.36
C MET A 695 21.13 -10.19 -21.23
N ILE A 696 20.86 -10.16 -22.53
CA ILE A 696 21.54 -10.97 -23.52
C ILE A 696 22.75 -10.19 -24.03
N VAL A 697 23.93 -10.79 -23.97
CA VAL A 697 25.15 -10.17 -24.49
C VAL A 697 25.49 -10.78 -25.84
N SER A 698 25.15 -10.06 -26.93
CA SER A 698 25.40 -10.52 -28.31
C SER A 698 26.38 -9.61 -29.04
N SER A 699 27.51 -10.16 -29.48
CA SER A 699 28.55 -9.43 -30.21
C SER A 699 29.02 -8.14 -29.50
N GLY A 700 29.05 -8.14 -28.15
CA GLY A 700 29.44 -6.98 -27.34
C GLY A 700 28.34 -5.94 -27.11
N TYR A 701 27.14 -6.17 -27.61
CA TYR A 701 25.95 -5.33 -27.33
C TYR A 701 25.11 -5.95 -26.23
N ASN A 702 24.67 -5.10 -25.32
CA ASN A 702 23.69 -5.45 -24.31
C ASN A 702 22.29 -5.35 -24.94
N ILE A 703 21.61 -6.48 -25.04
CA ILE A 703 20.27 -6.58 -25.61
C ILE A 703 19.29 -6.85 -24.50
N TYR A 704 18.20 -6.14 -24.53
CA TYR A 704 17.17 -6.16 -23.50
C TYR A 704 15.95 -6.96 -23.96
N PRO A 705 15.77 -8.24 -23.52
CA PRO A 705 14.64 -9.08 -23.91
C PRO A 705 13.30 -8.39 -23.83
N SER A 706 13.05 -7.63 -22.77
CA SER A 706 11.77 -6.92 -22.57
C SER A 706 11.46 -5.88 -23.67
N GLN A 707 12.48 -5.24 -24.26
CA GLN A 707 12.28 -4.30 -25.37
C GLN A 707 11.88 -5.05 -26.65
N VAL A 708 12.52 -6.18 -26.90
CA VAL A 708 12.21 -7.05 -28.03
C VAL A 708 10.83 -7.69 -27.85
N GLU A 709 10.50 -8.18 -26.64
CA GLU A 709 9.19 -8.72 -26.29
C GLU A 709 8.08 -7.69 -26.54
N LYS A 710 8.28 -6.45 -26.10
CA LYS A 710 7.34 -5.35 -26.34
C LYS A 710 7.11 -5.09 -27.82
N ALA A 711 8.17 -5.08 -28.63
CA ALA A 711 8.07 -4.90 -30.08
C ALA A 711 7.33 -6.06 -30.74
N LEU A 712 7.53 -7.31 -30.28
CA LEU A 712 6.84 -8.50 -30.75
C LEU A 712 5.34 -8.47 -30.39
N GLU A 713 4.98 -8.08 -29.17
CA GLU A 713 3.60 -8.00 -28.68
C GLU A 713 2.80 -6.88 -29.36
N MET A 714 3.43 -5.87 -29.92
CA MET A 714 2.76 -4.84 -30.75
C MET A 714 2.31 -5.39 -32.10
N HIS A 715 2.73 -6.58 -32.51
CA HIS A 715 2.25 -7.20 -33.75
C HIS A 715 0.82 -7.77 -33.53
N PRO A 716 -0.16 -7.46 -34.44
CA PRO A 716 -1.56 -7.83 -34.25
C PRO A 716 -1.84 -9.32 -34.06
N ALA A 717 -1.01 -10.20 -34.64
CA ALA A 717 -1.16 -11.65 -34.55
C ALA A 717 -0.56 -12.27 -33.28
N VAL A 718 0.29 -11.54 -32.53
CA VAL A 718 0.96 -12.05 -31.32
C VAL A 718 0.00 -11.91 -30.13
N ASP A 719 -0.14 -12.97 -29.33
CA ASP A 719 -0.86 -12.98 -28.06
C ASP A 719 0.10 -12.72 -26.88
N CYS A 720 1.18 -13.50 -26.80
CA CYS A 720 2.26 -13.29 -25.86
C CYS A 720 3.57 -13.85 -26.42
N CYS A 721 4.70 -13.40 -25.84
CA CYS A 721 6.00 -13.91 -26.24
C CYS A 721 6.98 -13.95 -25.06
N CYS A 722 8.10 -14.63 -25.25
CA CYS A 722 9.24 -14.65 -24.37
C CYS A 722 10.52 -14.71 -25.17
N VAL A 723 11.48 -13.83 -24.86
CA VAL A 723 12.78 -13.73 -25.55
C VAL A 723 13.87 -14.21 -24.61
N VAL A 724 14.74 -15.09 -25.09
CA VAL A 724 15.87 -15.65 -24.33
C VAL A 724 17.17 -15.57 -25.14
N GLY A 725 18.29 -15.51 -24.43
CA GLY A 725 19.60 -15.71 -25.00
C GLY A 725 19.88 -17.19 -25.20
N VAL A 726 20.35 -17.55 -26.38
CA VAL A 726 20.84 -18.90 -26.66
C VAL A 726 22.32 -18.85 -27.01
N HIS A 727 23.10 -19.83 -26.55
CA HIS A 727 24.55 -19.85 -26.80
C HIS A 727 24.86 -19.82 -28.31
N ASP A 728 25.77 -18.94 -28.71
CA ASP A 728 26.23 -18.77 -30.08
C ASP A 728 27.77 -18.70 -30.08
N GLU A 729 28.43 -19.64 -30.73
CA GLU A 729 29.90 -19.75 -30.74
C GLU A 729 30.62 -18.48 -31.26
N TYR A 730 29.95 -17.72 -32.11
CA TYR A 730 30.55 -16.52 -32.73
C TYR A 730 30.19 -15.21 -32.01
N ARG A 731 28.98 -15.17 -31.34
CA ARG A 731 28.40 -13.94 -30.77
C ARG A 731 28.30 -13.94 -29.26
N MET A 732 28.74 -15.01 -28.64
CA MET A 732 28.50 -15.37 -27.25
C MET A 732 27.05 -15.81 -27.06
N GLU A 733 26.08 -14.95 -27.41
CA GLU A 733 24.64 -15.29 -27.36
C GLU A 733 23.92 -14.78 -28.60
N SER A 734 22.89 -15.50 -29.03
CA SER A 734 21.94 -15.05 -30.07
C SER A 734 20.51 -14.98 -29.47
N ILE A 735 19.65 -14.19 -30.09
CA ILE A 735 18.31 -13.92 -29.61
C ILE A 735 17.34 -14.92 -30.19
N LYS A 736 16.63 -15.68 -29.32
CA LYS A 736 15.54 -16.57 -29.69
C LYS A 736 14.24 -16.08 -29.09
N ALA A 737 13.18 -15.99 -29.89
CA ALA A 737 11.84 -15.59 -29.46
C ALA A 737 10.87 -16.77 -29.51
N TYR A 738 10.24 -17.08 -28.38
CA TYR A 738 9.11 -17.99 -28.28
C TYR A 738 7.82 -17.18 -28.37
N ILE A 739 6.93 -17.51 -29.30
CA ILE A 739 5.73 -16.70 -29.60
C ILE A 739 4.48 -17.57 -29.57
N VAL A 740 3.46 -17.10 -28.87
CA VAL A 740 2.10 -17.62 -28.94
C VAL A 740 1.27 -16.70 -29.84
N LEU A 741 0.67 -17.24 -30.86
CA LEU A 741 -0.21 -16.50 -31.77
C LEU A 741 -1.66 -16.55 -31.29
N LYS A 742 -2.39 -15.46 -31.49
CA LYS A 742 -3.86 -15.38 -31.26
C LYS A 742 -4.60 -16.42 -32.11
N ASP A 743 -4.21 -16.56 -33.37
CA ASP A 743 -4.67 -17.63 -34.27
C ASP A 743 -3.51 -18.58 -34.58
N LYS A 744 -3.53 -19.73 -33.92
CA LYS A 744 -2.47 -20.74 -34.00
C LYS A 744 -2.32 -21.34 -35.40
N SER A 745 -3.37 -21.28 -36.24
CA SER A 745 -3.33 -21.80 -37.62
C SER A 745 -2.40 -20.99 -38.53
N GLN A 746 -2.02 -19.78 -38.11
CA GLN A 746 -1.12 -18.91 -38.85
C GLN A 746 0.39 -19.17 -38.56
N ALA A 747 0.71 -20.15 -37.76
CA ALA A 747 2.10 -20.51 -37.40
C ALA A 747 2.86 -21.06 -38.61
N ASN A 748 3.52 -20.20 -39.39
CA ASN A 748 4.29 -20.55 -40.59
C ASN A 748 5.44 -19.57 -40.82
N GLU A 749 6.34 -19.89 -41.77
CA GLU A 749 7.52 -19.07 -42.06
C GLU A 749 7.19 -17.66 -42.59
N LYS A 750 6.05 -17.49 -43.26
CA LYS A 750 5.59 -16.18 -43.73
C LYS A 750 5.24 -15.28 -42.54
N MET A 751 4.60 -15.82 -41.51
CA MET A 751 4.26 -15.12 -40.27
C MET A 751 5.54 -14.73 -39.50
N LYS A 752 6.56 -15.61 -39.44
CA LYS A 752 7.85 -15.25 -38.83
C LYS A 752 8.48 -14.05 -39.52
N ALA A 753 8.49 -14.06 -40.87
CA ALA A 753 9.04 -12.95 -41.64
C ALA A 753 8.26 -11.65 -41.43
N ASP A 754 6.95 -11.71 -41.33
CA ASP A 754 6.07 -10.54 -41.07
C ASP A 754 6.34 -9.95 -39.69
N ILE A 755 6.43 -10.78 -38.67
CA ILE A 755 6.77 -10.38 -37.30
C ILE A 755 8.16 -9.70 -37.24
N ILE A 756 9.17 -10.27 -37.88
CA ILE A 756 10.52 -9.67 -37.94
C ILE A 756 10.48 -8.31 -38.67
N LEU A 757 9.74 -8.23 -39.77
CA LEU A 757 9.59 -6.97 -40.51
C LEU A 757 8.87 -5.90 -39.67
N HIS A 758 7.89 -6.30 -38.85
CA HIS A 758 7.22 -5.44 -37.90
C HIS A 758 8.21 -4.93 -36.82
N CYS A 759 8.98 -5.84 -36.18
CA CYS A 759 9.93 -5.50 -35.13
C CYS A 759 11.02 -4.53 -35.59
N ARG A 760 11.45 -4.59 -36.85
CA ARG A 760 12.44 -3.64 -37.42
C ARG A 760 12.06 -2.17 -37.30
N LYS A 761 10.77 -1.87 -37.07
CA LYS A 761 10.29 -0.50 -36.88
C LYS A 761 10.54 0.03 -35.46
N TYR A 762 10.80 -0.85 -34.51
CA TYR A 762 10.79 -0.53 -33.07
C TYR A 762 12.11 -0.85 -32.37
N VAL A 763 12.92 -1.79 -32.89
CA VAL A 763 14.19 -2.20 -32.31
C VAL A 763 15.32 -2.15 -33.34
N ALA A 764 16.56 -2.03 -32.89
CA ALA A 764 17.75 -2.01 -33.75
C ALA A 764 17.96 -3.37 -34.42
N SER A 765 18.70 -3.37 -35.53
CA SER A 765 18.91 -4.59 -36.31
C SER A 765 19.66 -5.69 -35.54
N TYR A 766 20.48 -5.33 -34.57
CA TYR A 766 21.23 -6.29 -33.74
C TYR A 766 20.36 -6.87 -32.62
N GLU A 767 19.20 -6.26 -32.30
CA GLU A 767 18.21 -6.72 -31.29
C GLU A 767 17.15 -7.63 -31.88
N LEU A 768 17.10 -7.80 -33.19
CA LEU A 768 16.08 -8.65 -33.82
C LEU A 768 16.29 -10.12 -33.49
N PRO A 769 15.23 -10.88 -33.15
CA PRO A 769 15.30 -12.31 -32.97
C PRO A 769 15.83 -13.00 -34.24
N ARG A 770 16.82 -13.88 -34.07
CA ARG A 770 17.35 -14.70 -35.15
C ARG A 770 16.58 -15.98 -35.36
N GLU A 771 16.00 -16.45 -34.27
CA GLU A 771 15.16 -17.63 -34.26
C GLU A 771 13.79 -17.26 -33.65
N ILE A 772 12.72 -17.69 -34.33
CA ILE A 772 11.36 -17.62 -33.81
C ILE A 772 10.80 -19.02 -33.75
N GLU A 773 10.30 -19.40 -32.57
CA GLU A 773 9.60 -20.65 -32.34
C GLU A 773 8.16 -20.36 -31.89
N PHE A 774 7.18 -20.87 -32.65
CA PHE A 774 5.78 -20.77 -32.25
C PHE A 774 5.44 -21.86 -31.24
N ARG A 775 4.73 -21.47 -30.17
CA ARG A 775 4.27 -22.38 -29.10
C ARG A 775 2.76 -22.28 -28.92
N GLU A 776 2.17 -23.33 -28.38
CA GLU A 776 0.74 -23.33 -28.01
C GLU A 776 0.47 -22.52 -26.74
N ASP A 777 1.39 -22.58 -25.76
CA ASP A 777 1.44 -21.78 -24.53
C ASP A 777 2.89 -21.66 -24.08
N LEU A 778 3.17 -20.67 -23.21
CA LEU A 778 4.48 -20.52 -22.60
C LEU A 778 4.47 -21.11 -21.18
N PRO A 779 5.58 -21.74 -20.73
CA PRO A 779 5.68 -22.25 -19.38
C PRO A 779 5.51 -21.12 -18.36
N LYS A 780 4.75 -21.37 -17.28
CA LYS A 780 4.46 -20.40 -16.23
C LYS A 780 4.95 -20.87 -14.89
N THR A 781 5.41 -19.93 -14.08
CA THR A 781 5.72 -20.15 -12.67
C THR A 781 4.44 -20.38 -11.87
N LEU A 782 4.56 -20.91 -10.64
CA LEU A 782 3.42 -21.11 -9.73
C LEU A 782 2.62 -19.83 -9.43
N VAL A 783 3.23 -18.66 -9.62
CA VAL A 783 2.59 -17.34 -9.46
C VAL A 783 2.09 -16.74 -10.78
N GLY A 784 2.08 -17.52 -11.87
CA GLY A 784 1.50 -17.16 -13.17
C GLY A 784 2.39 -16.34 -14.10
N LYS A 785 3.68 -16.12 -13.77
CA LYS A 785 4.65 -15.44 -14.63
C LYS A 785 5.24 -16.42 -15.64
N VAL A 786 5.67 -15.92 -16.82
CA VAL A 786 6.41 -16.74 -17.78
C VAL A 786 7.72 -17.24 -17.15
N ALA A 787 7.91 -18.55 -17.16
CA ALA A 787 9.09 -19.22 -16.63
C ALA A 787 10.21 -19.28 -17.68
N TYR A 788 10.77 -18.10 -18.05
CA TYR A 788 11.78 -17.98 -19.11
C TYR A 788 13.00 -18.88 -18.92
N ARG A 789 13.37 -19.23 -17.69
CA ARG A 789 14.50 -20.15 -17.41
C ARG A 789 14.26 -21.55 -17.94
N LEU A 790 13.03 -22.05 -17.87
CA LEU A 790 12.72 -23.34 -18.47
C LEU A 790 12.97 -23.32 -19.98
N LEU A 791 12.68 -22.17 -20.63
CA LEU A 791 12.96 -21.95 -22.05
C LEU A 791 14.47 -21.82 -22.33
N GLU A 792 15.25 -21.23 -21.41
CA GLU A 792 16.72 -21.20 -21.49
C GLU A 792 17.34 -22.59 -21.30
N GLU A 793 16.81 -23.37 -20.34
CA GLU A 793 17.29 -24.72 -20.06
C GLU A 793 16.98 -25.70 -21.20
N GLU A 794 15.82 -25.60 -21.84
CA GLU A 794 15.48 -26.36 -23.05
C GLU A 794 16.53 -26.18 -24.15
N ASN A 795 17.09 -24.97 -24.31
CA ASN A 795 18.14 -24.68 -25.30
C ASN A 795 19.55 -25.15 -24.87
N LYS A 796 19.80 -25.42 -23.58
CA LYS A 796 21.08 -25.96 -23.11
C LYS A 796 21.14 -27.49 -23.19
N ALA A 797 19.96 -28.15 -23.22
CA ALA A 797 19.83 -29.60 -23.26
C ALA A 797 19.78 -30.17 -24.69
N GLY A 798 19.65 -29.37 -25.72
CA GLY A 798 19.69 -29.71 -27.15
C GLY A 798 21.00 -29.24 -27.78
#